data_075642478cd84068a1adcd5e48876f63
#
_entry.id   075642478cd84068a1adcd5e48876f63
#
_cell.length_a   1.000
_cell.length_b   1.000
_cell.length_c   1.000
_cell.angle_alpha   90.00
_cell.angle_beta   90.00
_cell.angle_gamma   90.00
#
_symmetry.space_group_name_H-M   'P 1'
#
loop_
_entity.id
_entity.type
_entity.pdbx_description
1 polymer ?
#
loop_
_entity_poly.entity_id
_entity_poly.type
_entity_poly.pdbx_seq_one_letter_code
_entity_poly.pdbx_strand_id
1 'polypeptide(L)'
;SPYFQARAESTHGYDITDHNKLNAAIGTREEYDALVAELQTRGMGQMLDFVPNHMGVGEPLNSWWMDVLENGPSSVYAPYFDIDWTPLKTDLHDKVLLPILGDQYGRVLERGELKVRYEAGAFFLKYYDHEWPIAPGTYRHILEFALENLARYKDEDFYPEFQSIITGLENLPRRNETDPERVALRAREKEIIKRRLDRRCQEAPQVRDAIEKAVAQINGTPGDSRSFDRLDQLLNDQAYRLAFWRVAAEEINYRRFFDINDLAAIRMELPEVFDATHQLLLELVRQKSVTGLRIDHPDGLYLPKEYFAKLQRRCAEALGVELPADSRAVYLVVEKILTGQERLPNDWPVHGTTGYDFGRTVNNLLCDGSAEQAVTKTYRRFIGHSLHFGHLVYAKKRLVMRIALSNDIKVLGNLLDRLSEKNRWFRDFTLDAINLAVRETIACFPVYRTYITPDAKVSEEDRAVIERAVNTAKRRNPAIEESVFNFLRDILLFRFPENLDEEARAEHVNFVLKFQQCTGPVMAKGLEDTTFYLFNRLAALNEVGGEPQQFGISPQAFHDEQKFNQEHWPATMLTTSTHDTKRSEDVRARMVAISEIPDLWRSAIVRWRIANRKWKTKIDEAEAPDANEEYLLYQTLLGSWPWGATEASPEYVERIQVYLAKALKEAKVNTSWIQPNEQWDNAAKNFVAKILEPHPKNKFIPSFLPLAGEIAQLGAINSLSQVILKLTSPGVPDIYQGNEIWDFSLVDPDNRRPVDYKLRGEMLDSLGQNSPNELLSNWSDGRIKMFVTQRLLNFRRENPLLFRQGNYVPLAVSGTHAESIVAFAREHENKWTVVLVPRLSARVGFPPIGERWQDTAVELPPAAGNLGAKNLFTGCELPLEGSVLKLSAAMAQLPFAVYR
;
A
#
# COMPACT_ATOMS: atom_id res chain seq x y z
N SER A 1 10.05 -7.43 -3.23
CA SER A 1 10.30 -6.16 -2.52
C SER A 1 11.26 -5.30 -3.31
N PRO A 2 11.20 -3.96 -3.16
CA PRO A 2 12.20 -3.06 -3.68
C PRO A 2 13.57 -3.36 -3.03
N TYR A 3 14.64 -3.25 -3.80
CA TYR A 3 16.01 -3.39 -3.30
C TYR A 3 16.93 -2.26 -3.79
N PHE A 4 16.36 -1.12 -4.19
CA PHE A 4 17.10 0.12 -4.39
C PHE A 4 17.38 0.82 -3.08
N GLN A 5 18.34 1.75 -3.07
CA GLN A 5 18.75 2.47 -1.87
C GLN A 5 17.53 3.16 -1.23
N ALA A 6 17.19 2.70 -0.05
CA ALA A 6 16.09 3.22 0.77
C ALA A 6 16.62 4.04 1.96
N ARG A 7 15.74 4.56 2.79
CA ARG A 7 16.09 5.21 4.06
C ARG A 7 16.88 4.26 4.97
N ALA A 8 17.69 4.80 5.85
CA ALA A 8 18.64 4.01 6.66
C ALA A 8 17.96 2.95 7.53
N GLU A 9 16.80 3.23 8.10
CA GLU A 9 16.05 2.31 8.97
C GLU A 9 14.87 1.61 8.26
N SER A 10 14.83 1.66 6.94
CA SER A 10 13.74 1.08 6.17
C SER A 10 13.73 -0.45 6.30
N THR A 11 12.61 -0.99 6.78
CA THR A 11 12.37 -2.43 6.89
C THR A 11 11.64 -3.03 5.69
N HIS A 12 11.25 -2.19 4.71
CA HIS A 12 10.41 -2.57 3.56
C HIS A 12 10.95 -2.14 2.20
N GLY A 13 11.74 -1.06 2.12
CA GLY A 13 12.38 -0.58 0.89
C GLY A 13 11.52 0.28 -0.04
N TYR A 14 10.26 0.63 0.32
CA TYR A 14 9.39 1.47 -0.52
C TYR A 14 9.67 2.98 -0.39
N ASP A 15 10.52 3.38 0.52
CA ASP A 15 10.97 4.75 0.78
C ASP A 15 12.34 5.02 0.12
N ILE A 16 12.39 4.78 -1.20
CA ILE A 16 13.61 4.86 -2.01
C ILE A 16 14.19 6.28 -1.99
N THR A 17 15.47 6.40 -1.65
CA THR A 17 16.22 7.67 -1.67
C THR A 17 17.09 7.83 -2.92
N ASP A 18 17.49 6.74 -3.57
CA ASP A 18 18.27 6.75 -4.81
C ASP A 18 17.91 5.51 -5.66
N HIS A 19 17.24 5.72 -6.79
CA HIS A 19 16.86 4.66 -7.73
C HIS A 19 18.04 4.08 -8.51
N ASN A 20 19.22 4.67 -8.40
CA ASN A 20 20.41 4.26 -9.17
C ASN A 20 21.45 3.50 -8.34
N LYS A 21 21.08 3.14 -7.11
CA LYS A 21 21.91 2.34 -6.22
C LYS A 21 21.14 1.16 -5.64
N LEU A 22 21.83 0.02 -5.49
CA LEU A 22 21.32 -1.07 -4.66
C LEU A 22 21.38 -0.67 -3.18
N ASN A 23 20.46 -1.19 -2.39
CA ASN A 23 20.40 -0.91 -0.96
C ASN A 23 21.53 -1.68 -0.24
N ALA A 24 22.53 -0.94 0.22
CA ALA A 24 23.68 -1.50 0.93
C ALA A 24 23.32 -2.23 2.24
N ALA A 25 22.15 -1.95 2.83
CA ALA A 25 21.66 -2.68 4.00
C ALA A 25 21.22 -4.13 3.68
N ILE A 26 20.94 -4.45 2.40
CA ILE A 26 20.54 -5.78 1.95
C ILE A 26 21.77 -6.60 1.54
N GLY A 27 22.74 -5.96 0.90
CA GLY A 27 23.95 -6.62 0.41
C GLY A 27 24.74 -5.77 -0.58
N THR A 28 25.89 -6.29 -1.03
CA THR A 28 26.75 -5.66 -2.01
C THR A 28 26.34 -5.98 -3.44
N ARG A 29 26.91 -5.29 -4.42
CA ARG A 29 26.71 -5.59 -5.83
C ARG A 29 27.23 -6.99 -6.19
N GLU A 30 28.35 -7.41 -5.64
CA GLU A 30 28.95 -8.71 -5.86
C GLU A 30 28.06 -9.84 -5.33
N GLU A 31 27.45 -9.66 -4.16
CA GLU A 31 26.49 -10.62 -3.59
C GLU A 31 25.22 -10.70 -4.41
N TYR A 32 24.73 -9.57 -4.91
CA TYR A 32 23.60 -9.52 -5.83
C TYR A 32 23.89 -10.27 -7.14
N ASP A 33 25.05 -10.03 -7.75
CA ASP A 33 25.45 -10.69 -9.00
C ASP A 33 25.64 -12.21 -8.79
N ALA A 34 26.15 -12.64 -7.63
CA ALA A 34 26.24 -14.05 -7.27
C ALA A 34 24.87 -14.71 -7.11
N LEU A 35 23.90 -14.02 -6.47
CA LEU A 35 22.51 -14.47 -6.37
C LEU A 35 21.87 -14.62 -7.76
N VAL A 36 22.08 -13.64 -8.64
CA VAL A 36 21.55 -13.68 -10.02
C VAL A 36 22.10 -14.87 -10.78
N ALA A 37 23.41 -15.13 -10.69
CA ALA A 37 24.06 -16.26 -11.36
C ALA A 37 23.47 -17.60 -10.89
N GLU A 38 23.23 -17.76 -9.58
CA GLU A 38 22.62 -18.96 -9.00
C GLU A 38 21.18 -19.15 -9.49
N LEU A 39 20.36 -18.07 -9.50
CA LEU A 39 19.01 -18.11 -10.02
C LEU A 39 18.96 -18.55 -11.48
N GLN A 40 19.83 -17.98 -12.33
CA GLN A 40 19.91 -18.33 -13.74
C GLN A 40 20.33 -19.78 -13.95
N THR A 41 21.26 -20.31 -13.17
CA THR A 41 21.68 -21.72 -13.20
C THR A 41 20.52 -22.66 -12.91
N ARG A 42 19.57 -22.23 -12.07
CA ARG A 42 18.35 -22.99 -11.74
C ARG A 42 17.17 -22.70 -12.68
N GLY A 43 17.35 -21.91 -13.74
CA GLY A 43 16.28 -21.51 -14.65
C GLY A 43 15.23 -20.60 -13.99
N MET A 44 15.61 -19.86 -12.95
CA MET A 44 14.76 -18.91 -12.23
C MET A 44 15.05 -17.47 -12.69
N GLY A 45 14.02 -16.62 -12.71
CA GLY A 45 14.14 -15.18 -12.95
C GLY A 45 13.87 -14.38 -11.68
N GLN A 46 14.08 -13.08 -11.77
CA GLN A 46 13.70 -12.11 -10.75
C GLN A 46 12.58 -11.20 -11.23
N MET A 47 11.61 -10.96 -10.37
CA MET A 47 10.65 -9.87 -10.52
C MET A 47 11.01 -8.77 -9.52
N LEU A 48 11.34 -7.60 -10.05
CA LEU A 48 11.67 -6.41 -9.26
C LEU A 48 10.41 -5.61 -8.95
N ASP A 49 10.27 -5.22 -7.71
CA ASP A 49 9.26 -4.29 -7.25
C ASP A 49 9.81 -2.85 -7.42
N PHE A 50 9.19 -2.06 -8.28
CA PHE A 50 9.65 -0.72 -8.62
C PHE A 50 8.64 0.34 -8.18
N VAL A 51 9.13 1.39 -7.51
CA VAL A 51 8.33 2.48 -6.94
C VAL A 51 8.49 3.75 -7.78
N PRO A 52 7.61 4.02 -8.76
CA PRO A 52 7.76 5.20 -9.63
C PRO A 52 7.10 6.47 -9.08
N ASN A 53 6.20 6.37 -8.10
CA ASN A 53 5.36 7.49 -7.68
C ASN A 53 6.04 8.48 -6.75
N HIS A 54 6.96 8.03 -5.89
CA HIS A 54 7.52 8.85 -4.80
C HIS A 54 8.94 8.44 -4.42
N MET A 55 9.59 9.31 -3.64
CA MET A 55 10.90 9.07 -3.03
C MET A 55 10.88 9.43 -1.54
N GLY A 56 11.74 8.76 -0.75
CA GLY A 56 12.02 9.11 0.63
C GLY A 56 12.80 10.43 0.72
N VAL A 57 12.33 11.37 1.56
CA VAL A 57 12.88 12.74 1.67
C VAL A 57 13.17 13.17 3.11
N GLY A 58 12.86 12.32 4.09
CA GLY A 58 13.05 12.62 5.52
C GLY A 58 14.51 12.67 6.00
N GLU A 59 15.45 12.15 5.22
CA GLU A 59 16.86 12.02 5.57
C GLU A 59 17.76 12.62 4.48
N PRO A 60 19.03 13.00 4.81
CA PRO A 60 19.94 13.61 3.85
C PRO A 60 20.44 12.68 2.72
N LEU A 61 20.00 11.42 2.71
CA LEU A 61 20.38 10.43 1.68
C LEU A 61 19.80 10.74 0.28
N ASN A 62 18.70 11.50 0.20
CA ASN A 62 18.14 11.94 -1.08
C ASN A 62 18.82 13.23 -1.54
N SER A 63 19.84 13.10 -2.36
CA SER A 63 20.62 14.24 -2.86
C SER A 63 19.81 15.21 -3.72
N TRP A 64 18.80 14.73 -4.46
CA TRP A 64 17.93 15.58 -5.27
C TRP A 64 17.06 16.49 -4.40
N TRP A 65 16.48 15.92 -3.32
CA TRP A 65 15.69 16.69 -2.39
C TRP A 65 16.54 17.70 -1.61
N MET A 66 17.75 17.30 -1.19
CA MET A 66 18.66 18.23 -0.50
C MET A 66 19.06 19.40 -1.41
N ASP A 67 19.28 19.19 -2.71
CA ASP A 67 19.53 20.28 -3.64
C ASP A 67 18.30 21.19 -3.82
N VAL A 68 17.09 20.63 -3.81
CA VAL A 68 15.83 21.43 -3.81
C VAL A 68 15.73 22.28 -2.55
N LEU A 69 16.04 21.76 -1.38
CA LEU A 69 16.01 22.53 -0.13
C LEU A 69 17.11 23.62 -0.07
N GLU A 70 18.25 23.38 -0.71
CA GLU A 70 19.32 24.37 -0.79
C GLU A 70 19.02 25.52 -1.76
N ASN A 71 18.37 25.20 -2.91
CA ASN A 71 18.28 26.13 -4.02
C ASN A 71 16.85 26.59 -4.38
N GLY A 72 15.82 25.96 -3.80
CA GLY A 72 14.42 26.26 -4.12
C GLY A 72 14.08 26.00 -5.60
N PRO A 73 13.25 26.86 -6.24
CA PRO A 73 12.89 26.74 -7.66
C PRO A 73 14.09 26.73 -8.63
N SER A 74 15.24 27.30 -8.22
CA SER A 74 16.48 27.27 -8.99
C SER A 74 17.28 25.96 -8.87
N SER A 75 16.77 24.95 -8.17
CA SER A 75 17.38 23.63 -8.21
C SER A 75 17.14 22.96 -9.55
N VAL A 76 18.15 22.30 -10.10
CA VAL A 76 18.01 21.47 -11.30
C VAL A 76 17.01 20.31 -11.11
N TYR A 77 16.76 19.94 -9.85
CA TYR A 77 15.80 18.91 -9.45
C TYR A 77 14.44 19.47 -8.99
N ALA A 78 14.24 20.80 -8.99
CA ALA A 78 12.95 21.38 -8.60
C ALA A 78 11.78 20.86 -9.45
N PRO A 79 11.92 20.63 -10.78
CA PRO A 79 10.88 20.05 -11.61
C PRO A 79 10.60 18.56 -11.31
N TYR A 80 11.53 17.84 -10.67
CA TYR A 80 11.41 16.39 -10.42
C TYR A 80 10.34 16.05 -9.40
N PHE A 81 10.15 16.93 -8.42
CA PHE A 81 9.16 16.77 -7.36
C PHE A 81 7.89 17.55 -7.68
N ASP A 82 6.76 17.02 -7.23
CA ASP A 82 5.46 17.65 -7.43
C ASP A 82 5.19 18.68 -6.33
N ILE A 83 5.87 19.85 -6.43
CA ILE A 83 5.83 20.95 -5.47
C ILE A 83 5.01 22.11 -6.07
N ASP A 84 4.09 22.66 -5.27
CA ASP A 84 3.42 23.94 -5.55
C ASP A 84 4.29 25.09 -5.01
N TRP A 85 5.00 25.76 -5.92
CA TRP A 85 5.87 26.88 -5.60
C TRP A 85 5.13 28.20 -5.34
N THR A 86 3.84 28.26 -5.67
CA THR A 86 3.00 29.45 -5.57
C THR A 86 1.68 29.17 -4.87
N PRO A 87 1.71 28.55 -3.66
CA PRO A 87 0.48 28.26 -2.94
C PRO A 87 -0.24 29.55 -2.52
N LEU A 88 -1.51 29.46 -2.12
CA LEU A 88 -2.29 30.64 -1.68
C LEU A 88 -1.62 31.40 -0.52
N LYS A 89 -0.88 30.70 0.35
CA LYS A 89 -0.13 31.33 1.44
C LYS A 89 1.17 31.90 0.90
N THR A 90 1.20 33.20 0.69
CA THR A 90 2.33 33.93 0.11
C THR A 90 3.66 33.76 0.86
N ASP A 91 3.62 33.51 2.16
CA ASP A 91 4.82 33.22 2.99
C ASP A 91 5.51 31.90 2.59
N LEU A 92 4.84 31.05 1.80
CA LEU A 92 5.38 29.79 1.26
C LEU A 92 5.79 29.92 -0.21
N HIS A 93 5.68 31.10 -0.82
CA HIS A 93 6.16 31.29 -2.19
C HIS A 93 7.67 31.00 -2.25
N ASP A 94 8.07 30.22 -3.25
CA ASP A 94 9.46 29.77 -3.47
C ASP A 94 10.07 29.00 -2.29
N LYS A 95 9.25 28.35 -1.47
CA LYS A 95 9.68 27.54 -0.32
C LYS A 95 8.97 26.20 -0.27
N VAL A 96 9.65 25.22 0.32
CA VAL A 96 9.07 23.92 0.68
C VAL A 96 8.67 23.95 2.16
N LEU A 97 7.45 23.59 2.50
CA LEU A 97 7.05 23.43 3.90
C LEU A 97 7.58 22.10 4.45
N LEU A 98 8.34 22.15 5.54
CA LEU A 98 8.85 20.99 6.27
C LEU A 98 8.15 20.86 7.64
N PRO A 99 7.07 20.08 7.75
CA PRO A 99 6.30 19.96 9.00
C PRO A 99 6.88 18.86 9.89
N ILE A 100 7.98 19.13 10.54
CA ILE A 100 8.81 18.15 11.27
C ILE A 100 9.05 18.52 12.73
N LEU A 101 8.77 19.77 13.14
CA LEU A 101 9.02 20.20 14.50
C LEU A 101 8.04 19.54 15.47
N GLY A 102 8.54 19.11 16.61
CA GLY A 102 7.75 18.49 17.68
C GLY A 102 6.83 19.47 18.44
N ASP A 103 7.06 20.78 18.28
CA ASP A 103 6.30 21.87 18.93
C ASP A 103 6.23 23.08 17.98
N GLN A 104 5.56 24.15 18.39
CA GLN A 104 5.49 25.41 17.66
C GLN A 104 6.88 25.98 17.42
N TYR A 105 7.13 26.49 16.20
CA TYR A 105 8.42 26.96 15.72
C TYR A 105 9.13 27.89 16.71
N GLY A 106 8.47 28.94 17.21
CA GLY A 106 9.07 29.88 18.15
C GLY A 106 9.54 29.24 19.46
N ARG A 107 8.81 28.24 19.97
CA ARG A 107 9.22 27.49 21.15
C ARG A 107 10.44 26.64 20.92
N VAL A 108 10.49 25.95 19.78
CA VAL A 108 11.63 25.11 19.37
C VAL A 108 12.87 25.98 19.19
N LEU A 109 12.70 27.15 18.53
CA LEU A 109 13.76 28.11 18.30
C LEU A 109 14.36 28.63 19.64
N GLU A 110 13.52 29.17 20.53
CA GLU A 110 13.98 29.77 21.80
C GLU A 110 14.50 28.75 22.81
N ARG A 111 14.18 27.46 22.67
CA ARG A 111 14.80 26.36 23.41
C ARG A 111 16.20 26.02 22.90
N GLY A 112 16.63 26.61 21.76
CA GLY A 112 17.92 26.32 21.13
C GLY A 112 18.06 24.93 20.56
N GLU A 113 16.93 24.32 20.11
CA GLU A 113 16.91 23.00 19.49
C GLU A 113 17.30 23.06 18.01
N LEU A 114 17.18 24.23 17.37
CA LEU A 114 17.66 24.50 16.00
C LEU A 114 19.06 25.08 16.06
N LYS A 115 20.02 24.44 15.39
CA LYS A 115 21.44 24.85 15.42
C LYS A 115 22.06 24.86 14.04
N VAL A 116 22.64 26.00 13.67
CA VAL A 116 23.50 26.10 12.50
C VAL A 116 24.85 25.46 12.81
N ARG A 117 25.41 24.72 11.87
CA ARG A 117 26.80 24.25 11.93
C ARG A 117 27.52 24.50 10.60
N TYR A 118 28.83 24.57 10.64
CA TYR A 118 29.70 24.68 9.47
C TYR A 118 30.43 23.35 9.23
N GLU A 119 30.49 22.92 7.98
CA GLU A 119 31.25 21.75 7.57
C GLU A 119 31.66 21.86 6.10
N ALA A 120 32.96 21.67 5.81
CA ALA A 120 33.50 21.54 4.45
C ALA A 120 33.02 22.63 3.46
N GLY A 121 33.03 23.90 3.88
CA GLY A 121 32.63 25.05 3.05
C GLY A 121 31.13 25.29 2.94
N ALA A 122 30.30 24.53 3.66
CA ALA A 122 28.87 24.65 3.68
C ALA A 122 28.33 24.85 5.09
N PHE A 123 27.11 25.41 5.17
CA PHE A 123 26.38 25.51 6.43
C PHE A 123 25.16 24.63 6.38
N PHE A 124 24.84 24.04 7.53
CA PHE A 124 23.70 23.15 7.73
C PHE A 124 22.91 23.59 8.95
N LEU A 125 21.60 23.37 8.87
CA LEU A 125 20.69 23.49 10.02
C LEU A 125 20.45 22.11 10.59
N LYS A 126 20.66 21.93 11.89
CA LYS A 126 20.45 20.68 12.61
C LYS A 126 19.27 20.80 13.58
N TYR A 127 18.43 19.75 13.61
CA TYR A 127 17.36 19.55 14.59
C TYR A 127 17.33 18.06 14.98
N TYR A 128 17.84 17.72 16.14
CA TYR A 128 18.08 16.31 16.56
C TYR A 128 18.87 15.53 15.50
N ASP A 129 18.27 14.49 14.92
CA ASP A 129 18.89 13.66 13.89
C ASP A 129 18.68 14.20 12.46
N HIS A 130 17.84 15.23 12.31
CA HIS A 130 17.60 15.86 11.01
C HIS A 130 18.64 16.95 10.72
N GLU A 131 18.98 17.05 9.44
CA GLU A 131 19.90 18.04 8.94
C GLU A 131 19.51 18.52 7.55
N TRP A 132 19.52 19.84 7.36
CA TRP A 132 19.17 20.48 6.08
C TRP A 132 20.22 21.48 5.67
N PRO A 133 20.50 21.64 4.35
CA PRO A 133 21.42 22.64 3.86
C PRO A 133 20.89 24.06 4.08
N ILE A 134 21.76 24.98 4.40
CA ILE A 134 21.49 26.44 4.35
C ILE A 134 21.74 26.93 2.93
N ALA A 135 20.85 27.75 2.38
CA ALA A 135 20.98 28.31 1.04
C ALA A 135 22.24 29.19 0.90
N PRO A 136 23.13 28.95 -0.08
CA PRO A 136 24.41 29.65 -0.21
C PRO A 136 24.29 31.17 -0.25
N GLY A 137 23.26 31.71 -0.91
CA GLY A 137 23.03 33.16 -0.94
C GLY A 137 22.74 33.80 0.43
N THR A 138 22.42 32.99 1.45
CA THR A 138 22.16 33.44 2.82
C THR A 138 23.36 33.28 3.75
N TYR A 139 24.47 32.68 3.27
CA TYR A 139 25.71 32.54 4.05
C TYR A 139 26.24 33.90 4.50
N ARG A 140 25.93 34.99 3.79
CA ARG A 140 26.31 36.37 4.18
C ARG A 140 25.90 36.70 5.62
N HIS A 141 24.74 36.27 6.08
CA HIS A 141 24.29 36.50 7.45
C HIS A 141 25.25 35.93 8.50
N ILE A 142 26.05 34.91 8.14
CA ILE A 142 27.05 34.29 9.00
C ILE A 142 28.43 34.87 8.71
N LEU A 143 28.80 34.99 7.43
CA LEU A 143 30.16 35.37 7.02
C LEU A 143 30.46 36.83 7.25
N GLU A 144 29.46 37.74 7.24
CA GLU A 144 29.64 39.15 7.65
C GLU A 144 30.09 39.27 9.11
N PHE A 145 29.50 38.45 9.99
CA PHE A 145 29.98 38.38 11.41
C PHE A 145 31.37 37.77 11.50
N ALA A 146 31.66 36.74 10.71
CA ALA A 146 33.01 36.21 10.69
C ALA A 146 34.02 37.28 10.21
N LEU A 147 33.61 38.11 9.23
CA LEU A 147 34.43 39.20 8.72
C LEU A 147 34.68 40.27 9.79
N GLU A 148 33.66 40.63 10.59
CA GLU A 148 33.85 41.54 11.74
C GLU A 148 34.86 40.99 12.75
N ASN A 149 34.81 39.70 13.05
CA ASN A 149 35.75 39.00 13.91
C ASN A 149 37.19 38.96 13.32
N LEU A 150 37.32 39.10 12.02
CA LEU A 150 38.59 39.13 11.28
C LEU A 150 39.15 40.53 11.11
N ALA A 151 38.48 41.59 11.58
CA ALA A 151 38.86 43.00 11.35
C ALA A 151 40.29 43.34 11.74
N ARG A 152 40.91 42.63 12.69
CA ARG A 152 42.30 42.78 13.12
C ARG A 152 43.34 42.19 12.12
N TYR A 153 42.90 41.44 11.14
CA TYR A 153 43.75 40.78 10.14
C TYR A 153 43.55 41.36 8.72
N LYS A 154 43.16 42.66 8.61
CA LYS A 154 42.88 43.32 7.31
C LYS A 154 44.06 43.35 6.36
N ASP A 155 45.26 43.31 6.89
CA ASP A 155 46.52 43.34 6.11
C ASP A 155 47.00 41.95 5.70
N GLU A 156 46.34 40.88 6.10
CA GLU A 156 46.66 39.49 5.72
C GLU A 156 46.05 39.10 4.39
N ASP A 157 46.76 38.32 3.57
CA ASP A 157 46.35 37.94 2.21
C ASP A 157 44.97 37.21 2.16
N PHE A 158 44.58 36.48 3.19
CA PHE A 158 43.30 35.80 3.25
C PHE A 158 42.08 36.71 3.41
N TYR A 159 42.27 37.94 3.95
CA TYR A 159 41.13 38.84 4.23
C TYR A 159 40.46 39.34 2.95
N PRO A 160 41.14 39.88 1.92
CA PRO A 160 40.53 40.27 0.67
C PRO A 160 39.89 39.06 -0.05
N GLU A 161 40.48 37.89 0.04
CA GLU A 161 39.91 36.71 -0.58
C GLU A 161 38.62 36.26 0.13
N PHE A 162 38.57 36.35 1.46
CA PHE A 162 37.33 36.07 2.21
C PHE A 162 36.22 37.06 1.83
N GLN A 163 36.53 38.36 1.67
CA GLN A 163 35.59 39.33 1.11
C GLN A 163 35.13 38.97 -0.28
N SER A 164 36.03 38.51 -1.16
CA SER A 164 35.67 38.05 -2.51
C SER A 164 34.71 36.87 -2.49
N ILE A 165 34.83 35.95 -1.51
CA ILE A 165 33.89 34.83 -1.33
C ILE A 165 32.50 35.38 -0.97
N ILE A 166 32.38 36.33 -0.08
CA ILE A 166 31.10 36.97 0.31
C ILE A 166 30.48 37.65 -0.92
N THR A 167 31.23 38.43 -1.66
CA THR A 167 30.76 39.09 -2.89
C THR A 167 30.33 38.09 -3.94
N GLY A 168 31.05 36.94 -4.06
CA GLY A 168 30.65 35.85 -4.96
C GLY A 168 29.30 35.27 -4.62
N LEU A 169 29.00 35.06 -3.33
CA LEU A 169 27.70 34.57 -2.86
C LEU A 169 26.56 35.54 -3.14
N GLU A 170 26.80 36.86 -2.99
CA GLU A 170 25.81 37.91 -3.32
C GLU A 170 25.48 37.98 -4.79
N ASN A 171 26.43 37.66 -5.66
CA ASN A 171 26.28 37.67 -7.11
C ASN A 171 25.67 36.38 -7.69
N LEU A 172 25.39 35.36 -6.87
CA LEU A 172 24.69 34.16 -7.35
C LEU A 172 23.31 34.52 -7.92
N PRO A 173 22.86 33.88 -9.02
CA PRO A 173 21.47 33.99 -9.48
C PRO A 173 20.49 33.73 -8.34
N ARG A 174 19.36 34.45 -8.34
CA ARG A 174 18.37 34.33 -7.28
C ARG A 174 17.81 32.91 -7.16
N ARG A 175 17.35 32.51 -5.98
CA ARG A 175 16.78 31.16 -5.72
C ARG A 175 15.45 30.88 -6.43
N ASN A 176 14.78 31.90 -6.96
CA ASN A 176 13.56 31.78 -7.76
C ASN A 176 13.81 31.92 -9.26
N GLU A 177 15.06 31.85 -9.68
CA GLU A 177 15.43 31.85 -11.09
C GLU A 177 15.03 30.51 -11.73
N THR A 178 14.40 30.57 -12.91
CA THR A 178 13.94 29.38 -13.64
C THR A 178 14.52 29.28 -15.05
N ASP A 179 15.27 30.31 -15.49
CA ASP A 179 16.00 30.25 -16.75
C ASP A 179 17.10 29.18 -16.73
N PRO A 180 17.09 28.18 -17.61
CA PRO A 180 17.99 27.04 -17.56
C PRO A 180 19.48 27.39 -17.50
N GLU A 181 19.91 28.43 -18.23
CA GLU A 181 21.32 28.84 -18.26
C GLU A 181 21.74 29.46 -16.92
N ARG A 182 20.85 30.25 -16.32
CA ARG A 182 21.10 30.88 -15.02
C ARG A 182 21.01 29.87 -13.89
N VAL A 183 20.10 28.88 -13.99
CA VAL A 183 20.03 27.73 -13.03
C VAL A 183 21.34 26.94 -13.08
N ALA A 184 21.82 26.61 -14.29
CA ALA A 184 23.10 25.90 -14.47
C ALA A 184 24.30 26.73 -13.94
N LEU A 185 24.29 28.06 -14.18
CA LEU A 185 25.29 28.97 -13.64
C LEU A 185 25.28 28.94 -12.11
N ARG A 186 24.13 29.07 -11.48
CA ARG A 186 24.00 29.02 -10.01
C ARG A 186 24.52 27.67 -9.46
N ALA A 187 24.11 26.57 -10.05
CA ALA A 187 24.50 25.23 -9.62
C ALA A 187 26.03 25.05 -9.65
N ARG A 188 26.71 25.58 -10.69
CA ARG A 188 28.16 25.52 -10.80
C ARG A 188 28.86 26.48 -9.83
N GLU A 189 28.47 27.74 -9.80
CA GLU A 189 29.19 28.78 -9.06
C GLU A 189 29.08 28.59 -7.53
N LYS A 190 27.92 28.15 -7.01
CA LYS A 190 27.77 27.83 -5.60
C LYS A 190 28.79 26.80 -5.11
N GLU A 191 29.03 25.74 -5.91
CA GLU A 191 29.97 24.67 -5.55
C GLU A 191 31.43 25.15 -5.63
N ILE A 192 31.74 26.04 -6.56
CA ILE A 192 33.07 26.66 -6.63
C ILE A 192 33.31 27.52 -5.36
N ILE A 193 32.30 28.30 -4.97
CA ILE A 193 32.41 29.20 -3.80
C ILE A 193 32.54 28.37 -2.51
N LYS A 194 31.74 27.31 -2.32
CA LYS A 194 31.88 26.40 -1.18
C LYS A 194 33.28 25.81 -1.09
N ARG A 195 33.84 25.31 -2.19
CA ARG A 195 35.22 24.79 -2.21
C ARG A 195 36.27 25.84 -1.89
N ARG A 196 36.07 27.09 -2.34
CA ARG A 196 36.97 28.20 -1.99
C ARG A 196 36.90 28.50 -0.49
N LEU A 197 35.70 28.51 0.08
CA LEU A 197 35.49 28.75 1.51
C LEU A 197 36.15 27.65 2.35
N ASP A 198 35.96 26.39 1.99
CA ASP A 198 36.59 25.25 2.67
C ASP A 198 38.12 25.34 2.63
N ARG A 199 38.69 25.56 1.42
CA ARG A 199 40.13 25.74 1.27
C ARG A 199 40.64 26.88 2.16
N ARG A 200 39.93 27.99 2.20
CA ARG A 200 40.35 29.12 3.01
C ARG A 200 40.34 28.81 4.51
N CYS A 201 39.37 28.07 5.00
CA CYS A 201 39.31 27.59 6.37
C CYS A 201 40.42 26.58 6.72
N GLN A 202 40.87 25.79 5.74
CA GLN A 202 42.00 24.85 5.93
C GLN A 202 43.36 25.59 5.97
N GLU A 203 43.55 26.58 5.09
CA GLU A 203 44.79 27.34 4.97
C GLU A 203 44.98 28.43 6.05
N ALA A 204 43.88 29.00 6.56
CA ALA A 204 43.87 30.05 7.56
C ALA A 204 43.01 29.69 8.77
N PRO A 205 43.54 29.07 9.83
CA PRO A 205 42.78 28.71 11.02
C PRO A 205 41.98 29.87 11.66
N GLN A 206 42.47 31.08 11.51
CA GLN A 206 41.81 32.32 11.99
C GLN A 206 40.45 32.52 11.31
N VAL A 207 40.31 32.13 10.03
CA VAL A 207 39.04 32.21 9.29
C VAL A 207 38.07 31.15 9.83
N ARG A 208 38.52 29.94 10.08
CA ARG A 208 37.71 28.89 10.69
C ARG A 208 37.20 29.30 12.08
N ASP A 209 38.12 29.79 12.96
CA ASP A 209 37.76 30.25 14.30
C ASP A 209 36.74 31.40 14.26
N ALA A 210 36.86 32.30 13.27
CA ALA A 210 35.92 33.40 13.09
C ALA A 210 34.53 32.94 12.66
N ILE A 211 34.46 31.93 11.77
CA ILE A 211 33.19 31.31 11.34
C ILE A 211 32.57 30.57 12.51
N GLU A 212 33.33 29.77 13.29
CA GLU A 212 32.81 29.05 14.44
C GLU A 212 32.24 29.99 15.51
N LYS A 213 32.89 31.11 15.75
CA LYS A 213 32.39 32.17 16.65
C LYS A 213 31.11 32.81 16.10
N ALA A 214 31.06 33.11 14.81
CA ALA A 214 29.87 33.67 14.17
C ALA A 214 28.68 32.70 14.26
N VAL A 215 28.90 31.41 13.99
CA VAL A 215 27.91 30.34 14.14
C VAL A 215 27.40 30.24 15.57
N ALA A 216 28.31 30.30 16.58
CA ALA A 216 27.93 30.25 17.98
C ALA A 216 27.06 31.48 18.39
N GLN A 217 27.36 32.66 17.85
CA GLN A 217 26.56 33.87 18.09
C GLN A 217 25.17 33.79 17.45
N ILE A 218 25.05 33.26 16.23
CA ILE A 218 23.78 33.11 15.50
C ILE A 218 22.87 32.09 16.19
N ASN A 219 23.42 31.01 16.73
CA ASN A 219 22.67 29.97 17.43
C ASN A 219 21.97 30.42 18.70
N GLY A 220 22.20 31.65 19.16
CA GLY A 220 21.53 32.23 20.31
C GLY A 220 21.87 31.57 21.64
N THR A 221 21.22 32.04 22.70
CA THR A 221 21.39 31.52 24.06
C THR A 221 20.01 31.28 24.69
N PRO A 222 19.68 30.05 25.09
CA PRO A 222 18.42 29.76 25.77
C PRO A 222 18.22 30.65 27.01
N GLY A 223 17.03 31.26 27.10
CA GLY A 223 16.69 32.24 28.15
C GLY A 223 16.86 33.70 27.72
N ASP A 224 17.49 33.98 26.58
CA ASP A 224 17.51 35.31 25.96
C ASP A 224 16.86 35.21 24.55
N SER A 225 15.55 35.50 24.47
CA SER A 225 14.78 35.38 23.22
C SER A 225 15.34 36.27 22.10
N ARG A 226 15.89 37.44 22.39
CA ARG A 226 16.46 38.36 21.38
C ARG A 226 17.74 37.81 20.74
N SER A 227 18.44 36.93 21.43
CA SER A 227 19.64 36.29 20.88
C SER A 227 19.35 35.42 19.68
N PHE A 228 18.08 34.99 19.47
CA PHE A 228 17.64 34.19 18.34
C PHE A 228 17.13 34.98 17.12
N ASP A 229 16.98 36.32 17.23
CA ASP A 229 16.42 37.14 16.11
C ASP A 229 17.18 36.93 14.80
N ARG A 230 18.50 36.75 14.85
CA ARG A 230 19.34 36.53 13.66
C ARG A 230 19.20 35.13 13.10
N LEU A 231 19.07 34.13 13.96
CA LEU A 231 18.75 32.76 13.51
C LEU A 231 17.38 32.74 12.85
N ASP A 232 16.38 33.38 13.44
CA ASP A 232 15.04 33.49 12.85
C ASP A 232 15.08 34.15 11.47
N GLN A 233 15.82 35.25 11.31
CA GLN A 233 15.99 35.90 10.02
C GLN A 233 16.66 34.99 9.00
N LEU A 234 17.76 34.31 9.38
CA LEU A 234 18.44 33.35 8.53
C LEU A 234 17.50 32.25 8.06
N LEU A 235 16.67 31.69 8.97
CA LEU A 235 15.73 30.62 8.67
C LEU A 235 14.56 31.11 7.80
N ASN A 236 14.11 32.36 7.99
CA ASN A 236 13.09 32.95 7.12
C ASN A 236 13.57 33.15 5.68
N ASP A 237 14.85 33.26 5.45
CA ASP A 237 15.47 33.44 4.14
C ASP A 237 15.75 32.08 3.42
N GLN A 238 15.47 30.94 4.04
CA GLN A 238 15.70 29.64 3.41
C GLN A 238 14.67 29.30 2.31
N ALA A 239 15.02 28.37 1.42
CA ALA A 239 14.12 27.81 0.42
C ALA A 239 13.12 26.78 0.99
N TYR A 240 13.14 26.62 2.30
CA TYR A 240 12.18 25.82 3.05
C TYR A 240 11.70 26.56 4.30
N ARG A 241 10.57 26.11 4.82
CA ARG A 241 10.01 26.63 6.07
C ARG A 241 9.76 25.49 7.04
N LEU A 242 10.44 25.52 8.17
CA LEU A 242 10.19 24.58 9.27
C LEU A 242 8.86 24.89 9.96
N ALA A 243 8.08 23.87 10.26
CA ALA A 243 6.78 24.02 10.90
C ALA A 243 6.49 22.88 11.87
N PHE A 244 5.58 23.13 12.80
CA PHE A 244 5.04 22.12 13.70
C PHE A 244 4.35 21.01 12.87
N TRP A 245 4.64 19.74 13.14
CA TRP A 245 4.21 18.61 12.34
C TRP A 245 2.68 18.57 12.09
N ARG A 246 1.87 19.12 13.01
CA ARG A 246 0.40 19.12 12.91
C ARG A 246 -0.15 20.01 11.78
N VAL A 247 0.64 20.94 11.24
CA VAL A 247 0.18 21.78 10.12
C VAL A 247 0.26 21.06 8.76
N ALA A 248 0.87 19.90 8.71
CA ALA A 248 1.10 19.16 7.46
C ALA A 248 -0.17 18.96 6.63
N ALA A 249 -1.25 18.52 7.27
CA ALA A 249 -2.52 18.22 6.59
C ALA A 249 -3.14 19.41 5.86
N GLU A 250 -2.83 20.63 6.28
CA GLU A 250 -3.47 21.86 5.78
C GLU A 250 -2.57 22.76 4.93
N GLU A 251 -1.25 22.68 5.11
CA GLU A 251 -0.32 23.65 4.53
C GLU A 251 0.85 23.05 3.74
N ILE A 252 1.04 21.74 3.73
CA ILE A 252 2.11 21.10 2.97
C ILE A 252 1.93 21.39 1.48
N ASN A 253 2.98 21.85 0.81
CA ASN A 253 2.89 22.31 -0.57
C ASN A 253 3.58 21.39 -1.59
N TYR A 254 3.75 20.12 -1.25
CA TYR A 254 4.16 19.08 -2.20
C TYR A 254 3.24 17.87 -2.09
N ARG A 255 3.03 17.17 -3.21
CA ARG A 255 2.24 15.93 -3.21
C ARG A 255 3.02 14.83 -2.50
N ARG A 256 2.31 14.04 -1.68
CA ARG A 256 2.87 12.94 -0.89
C ARG A 256 2.33 11.59 -1.37
N PHE A 257 3.01 10.53 -0.96
CA PHE A 257 2.40 9.22 -0.92
C PHE A 257 1.42 9.18 0.26
N PHE A 258 0.13 9.16 -0.05
CA PHE A 258 -0.96 9.31 0.93
C PHE A 258 -0.78 10.56 1.81
N ASP A 259 -0.63 10.37 3.12
CA ASP A 259 -0.44 11.41 4.13
C ASP A 259 0.95 11.36 4.81
N ILE A 260 1.91 10.62 4.22
CA ILE A 260 3.25 10.43 4.76
C ILE A 260 4.16 11.58 4.32
N ASN A 261 4.54 12.46 5.26
CA ASN A 261 5.32 13.68 4.97
C ASN A 261 6.71 13.39 4.38
N ASP A 262 7.31 12.27 4.76
CA ASP A 262 8.66 11.87 4.35
C ASP A 262 8.70 11.16 2.98
N LEU A 263 7.56 11.04 2.27
CA LEU A 263 7.45 10.43 0.95
C LEU A 263 6.92 11.44 -0.06
N ALA A 264 7.84 12.18 -0.69
CA ALA A 264 7.48 13.18 -1.70
C ALA A 264 7.26 12.55 -3.07
N ALA A 265 6.17 12.91 -3.72
CA ALA A 265 5.86 12.43 -5.05
C ALA A 265 6.76 13.07 -6.11
N ILE A 266 7.14 12.26 -7.10
CA ILE A 266 7.93 12.68 -8.25
C ILE A 266 7.08 12.73 -9.53
N ARG A 267 7.50 13.56 -10.47
CA ARG A 267 6.78 13.84 -11.71
C ARG A 267 7.25 12.91 -12.83
N MET A 268 6.83 11.66 -12.73
CA MET A 268 7.25 10.57 -13.63
C MET A 268 6.82 10.78 -15.08
N GLU A 269 5.87 11.68 -15.34
CA GLU A 269 5.45 12.10 -16.66
C GLU A 269 6.56 12.87 -17.42
N LEU A 270 7.51 13.48 -16.71
CA LEU A 270 8.63 14.18 -17.31
C LEU A 270 9.69 13.19 -17.84
N PRO A 271 10.12 13.32 -19.10
CA PRO A 271 11.12 12.43 -19.69
C PRO A 271 12.42 12.32 -18.88
N GLU A 272 12.92 13.45 -18.41
CA GLU A 272 14.16 13.55 -17.62
C GLU A 272 14.05 12.85 -16.27
N VAL A 273 12.89 12.89 -15.61
CA VAL A 273 12.65 12.19 -14.33
C VAL A 273 12.60 10.68 -14.55
N PHE A 274 11.87 10.25 -15.59
CA PHE A 274 11.85 8.84 -15.97
C PHE A 274 13.26 8.33 -16.28
N ASP A 275 14.00 9.04 -17.12
CA ASP A 275 15.34 8.61 -17.51
C ASP A 275 16.32 8.60 -16.33
N ALA A 276 16.22 9.56 -15.40
CA ALA A 276 17.04 9.62 -14.21
C ALA A 276 16.75 8.49 -13.21
N THR A 277 15.49 8.08 -13.08
CA THR A 277 15.08 7.04 -12.10
C THR A 277 15.20 5.61 -12.62
N HIS A 278 15.25 5.39 -13.94
CA HIS A 278 15.23 4.04 -14.52
C HIS A 278 16.60 3.51 -14.99
N GLN A 279 17.71 4.24 -14.76
CA GLN A 279 19.03 3.83 -15.27
C GLN A 279 19.43 2.46 -14.77
N LEU A 280 19.44 2.24 -13.46
CA LEU A 280 19.80 0.95 -12.87
C LEU A 280 18.79 -0.15 -13.23
N LEU A 281 17.49 0.15 -13.20
CA LEU A 281 16.46 -0.81 -13.64
C LEU A 281 16.74 -1.32 -15.05
N LEU A 282 16.96 -0.42 -16.02
CA LEU A 282 17.18 -0.77 -17.41
C LEU A 282 18.54 -1.50 -17.60
N GLU A 283 19.53 -1.18 -16.79
CA GLU A 283 20.78 -1.94 -16.73
C GLU A 283 20.54 -3.39 -16.30
N LEU A 284 19.78 -3.61 -15.22
CA LEU A 284 19.46 -4.93 -14.70
C LEU A 284 18.60 -5.74 -15.69
N VAL A 285 17.69 -5.09 -16.39
CA VAL A 285 16.92 -5.72 -17.49
C VAL A 285 17.83 -6.11 -18.65
N ARG A 286 18.74 -5.24 -19.08
CA ARG A 286 19.72 -5.52 -20.14
C ARG A 286 20.61 -6.72 -19.81
N GLN A 287 21.03 -6.84 -18.54
CA GLN A 287 21.82 -7.95 -18.04
C GLN A 287 20.99 -9.23 -17.83
N LYS A 288 19.68 -9.18 -18.03
CA LYS A 288 18.70 -10.25 -17.70
C LYS A 288 18.73 -10.68 -16.22
N SER A 289 19.24 -9.81 -15.36
CA SER A 289 19.17 -9.99 -13.91
C SER A 289 17.74 -9.82 -13.41
N VAL A 290 16.97 -8.95 -14.06
CA VAL A 290 15.54 -8.74 -13.84
C VAL A 290 14.78 -9.18 -15.09
N THR A 291 13.78 -10.04 -14.93
CA THR A 291 12.96 -10.63 -16.01
C THR A 291 11.50 -10.23 -15.95
N GLY A 292 11.09 -9.64 -14.83
CA GLY A 292 9.74 -9.15 -14.61
C GLY A 292 9.72 -7.96 -13.67
N LEU A 293 8.63 -7.20 -13.70
CA LEU A 293 8.44 -5.99 -12.90
C LEU A 293 7.06 -6.01 -12.23
N ARG A 294 7.01 -5.58 -10.98
CA ARG A 294 5.79 -5.16 -10.29
C ARG A 294 5.89 -3.66 -10.08
N ILE A 295 4.91 -2.93 -10.58
CA ILE A 295 4.86 -1.47 -10.42
C ILE A 295 3.99 -1.11 -9.23
N ASP A 296 4.62 -0.47 -8.25
CA ASP A 296 4.00 0.02 -7.04
C ASP A 296 3.14 1.26 -7.31
N HIS A 297 1.95 1.30 -6.72
CA HIS A 297 1.06 2.46 -6.69
C HIS A 297 0.89 3.21 -8.03
N PRO A 298 0.52 2.54 -9.15
CA PRO A 298 0.36 3.21 -10.43
C PRO A 298 -0.76 4.25 -10.43
N ASP A 299 -1.72 4.15 -9.51
CA ASP A 299 -2.81 5.13 -9.36
C ASP A 299 -2.31 6.52 -8.91
N GLY A 300 -1.10 6.61 -8.37
CA GLY A 300 -0.44 7.87 -8.05
C GLY A 300 0.21 8.57 -9.25
N LEU A 301 0.43 7.88 -10.37
CA LEU A 301 1.04 8.45 -11.57
C LEU A 301 0.09 9.41 -12.30
N TYR A 302 0.65 10.42 -12.95
CA TYR A 302 -0.11 11.39 -13.74
C TYR A 302 -0.78 10.73 -14.95
N LEU A 303 -0.03 9.90 -15.72
CA LEU A 303 -0.45 9.15 -16.91
C LEU A 303 0.02 7.69 -16.84
N PRO A 304 -0.66 6.79 -16.11
CA PRO A 304 -0.23 5.41 -15.91
C PRO A 304 -0.03 4.63 -17.21
N LYS A 305 -0.97 4.68 -18.13
CA LYS A 305 -0.90 3.97 -19.43
C LYS A 305 0.34 4.35 -20.24
N GLU A 306 0.63 5.64 -20.34
CA GLU A 306 1.79 6.15 -21.07
C GLU A 306 3.10 5.72 -20.38
N TYR A 307 3.11 5.72 -19.04
CA TYR A 307 4.23 5.23 -18.28
C TYR A 307 4.52 3.76 -18.61
N PHE A 308 3.51 2.88 -18.60
CA PHE A 308 3.71 1.46 -18.93
C PHE A 308 4.17 1.26 -20.37
N ALA A 309 3.61 2.00 -21.33
CA ALA A 309 4.02 1.94 -22.72
C ALA A 309 5.48 2.39 -22.91
N LYS A 310 5.88 3.47 -22.25
CA LYS A 310 7.26 3.96 -22.22
C LYS A 310 8.19 2.92 -21.58
N LEU A 311 7.80 2.35 -20.44
CA LEU A 311 8.60 1.35 -19.73
C LEU A 311 8.83 0.09 -20.60
N GLN A 312 7.79 -0.49 -21.20
CA GLN A 312 7.92 -1.65 -22.08
C GLN A 312 8.85 -1.38 -23.28
N ARG A 313 8.69 -0.21 -23.91
CA ARG A 313 9.58 0.20 -25.01
C ARG A 313 11.04 0.33 -24.57
N ARG A 314 11.32 1.00 -23.45
CA ARG A 314 12.68 1.16 -22.91
C ARG A 314 13.29 -0.19 -22.49
N CYS A 315 12.49 -1.10 -21.98
CA CYS A 315 12.92 -2.48 -21.70
C CYS A 315 13.26 -3.23 -23.00
N ALA A 316 12.47 -3.08 -24.06
CA ALA A 316 12.77 -3.69 -25.36
C ALA A 316 14.10 -3.15 -25.94
N GLU A 317 14.29 -1.83 -25.89
CA GLU A 317 15.55 -1.18 -26.28
C GLU A 317 16.74 -1.73 -25.47
N ALA A 318 16.60 -1.86 -24.15
CA ALA A 318 17.65 -2.40 -23.28
C ALA A 318 17.99 -3.87 -23.61
N LEU A 319 16.99 -4.67 -23.99
CA LEU A 319 17.16 -6.08 -24.40
C LEU A 319 17.65 -6.23 -25.84
N GLY A 320 17.64 -5.17 -26.63
CA GLY A 320 17.99 -5.18 -28.04
C GLY A 320 16.98 -5.95 -28.91
N VAL A 321 15.70 -5.92 -28.55
CA VAL A 321 14.61 -6.60 -29.26
C VAL A 321 13.64 -5.60 -29.84
N GLU A 322 13.08 -5.91 -31.01
CA GLU A 322 11.95 -5.17 -31.55
C GLU A 322 10.69 -5.46 -30.75
N LEU A 323 9.90 -4.43 -30.48
CA LEU A 323 8.62 -4.55 -29.77
C LEU A 323 7.48 -4.35 -30.78
N PRO A 324 6.90 -5.44 -31.31
CA PRO A 324 5.69 -5.37 -32.14
C PRO A 324 4.54 -4.69 -31.41
N ALA A 325 3.60 -4.10 -32.18
CA ALA A 325 2.37 -3.56 -31.60
C ALA A 325 1.67 -4.65 -30.75
N ASP A 326 1.11 -4.27 -29.61
CA ASP A 326 0.41 -5.16 -28.66
C ASP A 326 1.28 -6.23 -27.97
N SER A 327 2.60 -6.23 -28.21
CA SER A 327 3.53 -7.11 -27.48
C SER A 327 4.12 -6.45 -26.22
N ARG A 328 4.78 -7.24 -25.39
CA ARG A 328 5.39 -6.82 -24.13
C ARG A 328 6.82 -7.37 -24.06
N ALA A 329 7.77 -6.50 -23.72
CA ALA A 329 9.19 -6.85 -23.64
C ALA A 329 9.53 -7.67 -22.40
N VAL A 330 8.92 -7.31 -21.27
CA VAL A 330 9.11 -7.96 -19.96
C VAL A 330 7.77 -8.30 -19.33
N TYR A 331 7.77 -9.31 -18.46
CA TYR A 331 6.60 -9.58 -17.62
C TYR A 331 6.36 -8.38 -16.70
N LEU A 332 5.17 -7.79 -16.77
CA LEU A 332 4.81 -6.57 -16.03
C LEU A 332 3.45 -6.73 -15.39
N VAL A 333 3.38 -6.61 -14.07
CA VAL A 333 2.13 -6.53 -13.31
C VAL A 333 2.06 -5.23 -12.53
N VAL A 334 0.85 -4.81 -12.23
CA VAL A 334 0.59 -3.52 -11.57
C VAL A 334 -0.18 -3.71 -10.26
N GLU A 335 0.23 -2.96 -9.25
CA GLU A 335 -0.53 -2.89 -8.01
C GLU A 335 -1.76 -2.00 -8.20
N LYS A 336 -2.78 -2.57 -8.80
CA LYS A 336 -4.07 -1.91 -9.02
C LYS A 336 -5.16 -2.61 -8.24
N ILE A 337 -5.81 -1.86 -7.36
CA ILE A 337 -6.95 -2.35 -6.59
C ILE A 337 -8.23 -2.13 -7.42
N LEU A 338 -8.88 -3.22 -7.80
CA LEU A 338 -10.14 -3.22 -8.54
C LEU A 338 -11.32 -3.32 -7.58
N THR A 339 -12.30 -2.44 -7.73
CA THR A 339 -13.49 -2.40 -6.86
C THR A 339 -14.77 -2.71 -7.63
N GLY A 340 -15.67 -3.46 -7.03
CA GLY A 340 -16.96 -3.81 -7.62
C GLY A 340 -16.85 -4.55 -8.94
N GLN A 341 -17.40 -3.95 -9.98
CA GLN A 341 -17.35 -4.45 -11.36
C GLN A 341 -16.23 -3.79 -12.19
N GLU A 342 -15.36 -3.02 -11.54
CA GLU A 342 -14.20 -2.40 -12.22
C GLU A 342 -13.33 -3.48 -12.86
N ARG A 343 -12.89 -3.23 -14.09
CA ARG A 343 -11.97 -4.10 -14.84
C ARG A 343 -10.68 -3.34 -15.15
N LEU A 344 -9.58 -4.07 -15.21
CA LEU A 344 -8.32 -3.50 -15.68
C LEU A 344 -8.47 -3.12 -17.14
N PRO A 345 -8.06 -1.91 -17.58
CA PRO A 345 -8.17 -1.49 -18.97
C PRO A 345 -7.39 -2.43 -19.91
N ASN A 346 -8.07 -3.03 -20.89
CA ASN A 346 -7.49 -4.02 -21.80
C ASN A 346 -6.36 -3.49 -22.68
N ASP A 347 -6.26 -2.16 -22.82
CA ASP A 347 -5.26 -1.48 -23.63
C ASP A 347 -4.00 -1.09 -22.85
N TRP A 348 -3.89 -1.52 -21.60
CA TRP A 348 -2.66 -1.37 -20.84
C TRP A 348 -1.63 -2.44 -21.24
N PRO A 349 -0.38 -2.07 -21.57
CA PRO A 349 0.65 -3.03 -21.97
C PRO A 349 1.25 -3.76 -20.75
N VAL A 350 0.39 -4.37 -19.94
CA VAL A 350 0.71 -5.12 -18.72
C VAL A 350 0.19 -6.55 -18.83
N HIS A 351 0.57 -7.43 -17.90
CA HIS A 351 0.11 -8.82 -17.87
C HIS A 351 -1.05 -9.05 -16.89
N GLY A 352 -1.42 -8.03 -16.13
CA GLY A 352 -2.50 -8.06 -15.16
C GLY A 352 -2.17 -7.29 -13.89
N THR A 353 -2.95 -7.54 -12.85
CA THR A 353 -2.76 -6.97 -11.51
C THR A 353 -1.84 -7.83 -10.64
N THR A 354 -1.54 -7.37 -9.42
CA THR A 354 -0.88 -8.15 -8.37
C THR A 354 -1.80 -9.17 -7.67
N GLY A 355 -3.07 -9.27 -8.07
CA GLY A 355 -3.97 -10.37 -7.69
C GLY A 355 -4.81 -10.17 -6.43
N TYR A 356 -4.98 -8.98 -5.92
CA TYR A 356 -5.90 -8.72 -4.80
C TYR A 356 -7.36 -9.07 -5.14
N ASP A 357 -7.76 -8.91 -6.41
CA ASP A 357 -9.04 -9.33 -6.96
C ASP A 357 -9.26 -10.85 -6.85
N PHE A 358 -8.22 -11.66 -7.10
CA PHE A 358 -8.26 -13.10 -6.88
C PHE A 358 -8.45 -13.42 -5.38
N GLY A 359 -7.67 -12.79 -4.50
CA GLY A 359 -7.79 -12.96 -3.05
C GLY A 359 -9.19 -12.63 -2.54
N ARG A 360 -9.79 -11.53 -3.01
CA ARG A 360 -11.19 -11.16 -2.73
C ARG A 360 -12.16 -12.23 -3.20
N THR A 361 -12.00 -12.71 -4.43
CA THR A 361 -12.89 -13.71 -5.04
C THR A 361 -12.86 -15.02 -4.26
N VAL A 362 -11.67 -15.53 -3.91
CA VAL A 362 -11.53 -16.77 -3.12
C VAL A 362 -12.08 -16.60 -1.71
N ASN A 363 -11.82 -15.47 -1.05
CA ASN A 363 -12.32 -15.21 0.30
C ASN A 363 -13.86 -15.16 0.34
N ASN A 364 -14.49 -14.56 -0.68
CA ASN A 364 -15.96 -14.58 -0.83
C ASN A 364 -16.49 -15.98 -1.23
N LEU A 365 -15.76 -16.75 -2.01
CA LEU A 365 -16.15 -18.12 -2.36
C LEU A 365 -16.24 -19.02 -1.13
N LEU A 366 -15.35 -18.84 -0.15
CA LEU A 366 -15.31 -19.58 1.11
C LEU A 366 -16.30 -19.05 2.16
N CYS A 367 -16.93 -17.90 1.91
CA CYS A 367 -17.94 -17.32 2.80
C CYS A 367 -19.33 -17.91 2.51
N ASP A 368 -20.05 -18.33 3.53
CA ASP A 368 -21.43 -18.80 3.41
C ASP A 368 -22.42 -17.62 3.25
N GLY A 369 -22.79 -17.34 1.99
CA GLY A 369 -23.74 -16.26 1.67
C GLY A 369 -25.11 -16.39 2.35
N SER A 370 -25.54 -17.64 2.64
CA SER A 370 -26.82 -17.87 3.31
C SER A 370 -26.87 -17.38 4.77
N ALA A 371 -25.71 -17.20 5.39
CA ALA A 371 -25.55 -16.72 6.76
C ALA A 371 -25.58 -15.20 6.91
N GLU A 372 -25.62 -14.43 5.82
CA GLU A 372 -25.50 -12.97 5.87
C GLU A 372 -26.46 -12.33 6.87
N GLN A 373 -27.73 -12.70 6.84
CA GLN A 373 -28.74 -12.13 7.72
C GLN A 373 -28.48 -12.47 9.20
N ALA A 374 -28.07 -13.72 9.48
CA ALA A 374 -27.79 -14.20 10.83
C ALA A 374 -26.57 -13.48 11.42
N VAL A 375 -25.48 -13.38 10.66
CA VAL A 375 -24.25 -12.67 11.07
C VAL A 375 -24.52 -11.17 11.23
N THR A 376 -25.23 -10.54 10.31
CA THR A 376 -25.59 -9.11 10.39
C THR A 376 -26.44 -8.81 11.62
N LYS A 377 -27.44 -9.67 11.93
CA LYS A 377 -28.29 -9.53 13.11
C LYS A 377 -27.48 -9.70 14.40
N THR A 378 -26.57 -10.66 14.42
CA THR A 378 -25.66 -10.91 15.54
C THR A 378 -24.77 -9.71 15.80
N TYR A 379 -24.10 -9.21 14.75
CA TYR A 379 -23.25 -8.01 14.82
C TYR A 379 -24.01 -6.79 15.36
N ARG A 380 -25.15 -6.44 14.71
CA ARG A 380 -25.98 -5.29 15.12
C ARG A 380 -26.45 -5.38 16.57
N ARG A 381 -26.82 -6.58 17.04
CA ARG A 381 -27.22 -6.77 18.44
C ARG A 381 -26.05 -6.61 19.42
N PHE A 382 -24.88 -7.07 19.01
CA PHE A 382 -23.68 -6.99 19.85
C PHE A 382 -23.22 -5.53 20.03
N ILE A 383 -23.14 -4.77 18.95
CA ILE A 383 -22.68 -3.37 19.00
C ILE A 383 -23.78 -2.38 19.45
N GLY A 384 -25.05 -2.80 19.47
CA GLY A 384 -26.19 -1.99 19.94
C GLY A 384 -26.78 -1.02 18.90
N HIS A 385 -26.25 -0.94 17.70
CA HIS A 385 -26.74 -0.07 16.62
C HIS A 385 -26.51 -0.69 15.23
N SER A 386 -27.05 -0.04 14.19
CA SER A 386 -26.83 -0.45 12.80
C SER A 386 -25.77 0.42 12.14
N LEU A 387 -24.81 -0.20 11.48
CA LEU A 387 -23.88 0.46 10.58
C LEU A 387 -24.23 0.15 9.12
N HIS A 388 -24.34 1.19 8.30
CA HIS A 388 -24.52 1.08 6.86
C HIS A 388 -23.17 1.36 6.18
N PHE A 389 -22.60 0.35 5.55
CA PHE A 389 -21.27 0.42 4.97
C PHE A 389 -21.07 1.63 4.04
N GLY A 390 -21.96 1.84 3.06
CA GLY A 390 -21.83 2.97 2.12
C GLY A 390 -21.92 4.35 2.77
N HIS A 391 -22.68 4.49 3.86
CA HIS A 391 -22.71 5.74 4.63
C HIS A 391 -21.43 5.93 5.44
N LEU A 392 -20.89 4.83 5.96
CA LEU A 392 -19.64 4.85 6.71
C LEU A 392 -18.47 5.24 5.80
N VAL A 393 -18.34 4.61 4.63
CA VAL A 393 -17.31 4.94 3.62
C VAL A 393 -17.36 6.41 3.25
N TYR A 394 -18.55 6.93 2.90
CA TYR A 394 -18.73 8.33 2.58
C TYR A 394 -18.29 9.27 3.72
N ALA A 395 -18.71 8.97 4.95
CA ALA A 395 -18.35 9.78 6.11
C ALA A 395 -16.83 9.73 6.40
N LYS A 396 -16.19 8.57 6.21
CA LYS A 396 -14.77 8.41 6.48
C LYS A 396 -13.89 9.00 5.37
N LYS A 397 -14.30 8.94 4.12
CA LYS A 397 -13.65 9.70 3.03
C LYS A 397 -13.67 11.20 3.32
N ARG A 398 -14.83 11.75 3.75
CA ARG A 398 -14.91 13.17 4.16
C ARG A 398 -14.02 13.50 5.36
N LEU A 399 -13.96 12.60 6.34
CA LEU A 399 -13.07 12.78 7.49
C LEU A 399 -11.60 12.86 7.04
N VAL A 400 -11.15 11.90 6.23
CA VAL A 400 -9.75 11.84 5.75
C VAL A 400 -9.39 13.07 4.92
N MET A 401 -10.27 13.52 4.02
CA MET A 401 -10.07 14.77 3.28
C MET A 401 -9.94 16.00 4.18
N ARG A 402 -10.54 15.98 5.38
CA ARG A 402 -10.43 17.08 6.35
C ARG A 402 -9.18 17.04 7.19
N ILE A 403 -8.74 15.83 7.65
CA ILE A 403 -7.69 15.71 8.67
C ILE A 403 -6.32 15.30 8.13
N ALA A 404 -6.25 14.78 6.89
CA ALA A 404 -5.02 14.25 6.30
C ALA A 404 -4.70 14.83 4.92
N LEU A 405 -5.71 15.07 4.09
CA LEU A 405 -5.58 15.48 2.68
C LEU A 405 -6.27 16.84 2.40
N SER A 406 -6.34 17.72 3.42
CA SER A 406 -7.03 19.01 3.29
C SER A 406 -6.37 19.91 2.24
N ASN A 407 -5.05 19.90 2.17
CA ASN A 407 -4.32 20.71 1.19
C ASN A 407 -4.53 20.21 -0.25
N ASP A 408 -4.54 18.89 -0.47
CA ASP A 408 -4.77 18.32 -1.81
C ASP A 408 -6.14 18.77 -2.38
N ILE A 409 -7.16 18.81 -1.52
CA ILE A 409 -8.50 19.31 -1.89
C ILE A 409 -8.46 20.82 -2.16
N LYS A 410 -7.72 21.61 -1.39
CA LYS A 410 -7.55 23.06 -1.61
C LYS A 410 -6.86 23.33 -2.94
N VAL A 411 -5.83 22.57 -3.27
CA VAL A 411 -5.12 22.70 -4.58
C VAL A 411 -6.09 22.43 -5.73
N LEU A 412 -6.89 21.36 -5.66
CA LEU A 412 -7.91 21.08 -6.69
C LEU A 412 -8.96 22.19 -6.77
N GLY A 413 -9.45 22.67 -5.60
CA GLY A 413 -10.41 23.77 -5.57
C GLY A 413 -9.87 25.03 -6.22
N ASN A 414 -8.62 25.40 -5.94
CA ASN A 414 -7.97 26.57 -6.53
C ASN A 414 -7.75 26.44 -8.05
N LEU A 415 -7.40 25.24 -8.52
CA LEU A 415 -7.30 24.97 -9.95
C LEU A 415 -8.65 25.13 -10.62
N LEU A 416 -9.72 24.58 -10.05
CA LEU A 416 -11.07 24.66 -10.60
C LEU A 416 -11.65 26.08 -10.53
N ASP A 417 -11.34 26.83 -9.46
CA ASP A 417 -11.73 28.23 -9.28
C ASP A 417 -11.10 29.10 -10.39
N ARG A 418 -9.82 28.96 -10.66
CA ARG A 418 -9.16 29.65 -11.77
C ARG A 418 -9.80 29.35 -13.14
N LEU A 419 -10.26 28.10 -13.35
CA LEU A 419 -10.98 27.71 -14.57
C LEU A 419 -12.38 28.35 -14.61
N SER A 420 -13.08 28.48 -13.48
CA SER A 420 -14.37 29.13 -13.41
C SER A 420 -14.29 30.63 -13.70
N GLU A 421 -13.28 31.32 -13.16
CA GLU A 421 -13.06 32.76 -13.36
C GLU A 421 -12.78 33.13 -14.85
N LYS A 422 -12.17 32.24 -15.62
CA LYS A 422 -11.96 32.42 -17.06
C LYS A 422 -13.22 32.27 -17.90
N ASN A 423 -14.33 31.83 -17.30
CA ASN A 423 -15.60 31.59 -18.02
C ASN A 423 -16.73 32.45 -17.46
N ARG A 424 -17.23 33.37 -18.30
CA ARG A 424 -18.32 34.30 -17.92
C ARG A 424 -19.61 33.65 -17.38
N TRP A 425 -19.84 32.38 -17.62
CA TRP A 425 -20.99 31.62 -17.12
C TRP A 425 -20.79 31.04 -15.72
N PHE A 426 -19.52 30.95 -15.27
CA PHE A 426 -19.14 30.25 -14.04
C PHE A 426 -18.34 31.13 -13.07
N ARG A 427 -17.96 32.34 -13.45
CA ARG A 427 -17.16 33.28 -12.66
C ARG A 427 -17.80 33.70 -11.33
N ASP A 428 -19.09 33.46 -11.17
CA ASP A 428 -19.80 33.78 -9.93
C ASP A 428 -19.82 32.58 -8.94
N PHE A 429 -19.17 31.47 -9.27
CA PHE A 429 -18.97 30.38 -8.32
C PHE A 429 -17.94 30.79 -7.29
N THR A 430 -18.28 30.57 -6.01
CA THR A 430 -17.33 30.87 -4.94
C THR A 430 -16.37 29.71 -4.73
N LEU A 431 -15.15 30.01 -4.27
CA LEU A 431 -14.15 29.01 -3.95
C LEU A 431 -14.69 27.98 -2.92
N ASP A 432 -15.50 28.41 -1.95
CA ASP A 432 -16.13 27.50 -0.97
C ASP A 432 -17.12 26.53 -1.62
N ALA A 433 -17.94 26.99 -2.56
CA ALA A 433 -18.88 26.13 -3.30
C ALA A 433 -18.12 25.12 -4.18
N ILE A 434 -17.03 25.56 -4.83
CA ILE A 434 -16.16 24.72 -5.64
C ILE A 434 -15.46 23.66 -4.76
N ASN A 435 -14.84 24.06 -3.65
CA ASN A 435 -14.19 23.13 -2.72
C ASN A 435 -15.17 22.08 -2.18
N LEU A 436 -16.41 22.51 -1.90
CA LEU A 436 -17.46 21.62 -1.43
C LEU A 436 -17.87 20.62 -2.52
N ALA A 437 -18.08 21.07 -3.76
CA ALA A 437 -18.43 20.19 -4.89
C ALA A 437 -17.32 19.17 -5.19
N VAL A 438 -16.05 19.57 -5.18
CA VAL A 438 -14.89 18.68 -5.33
C VAL A 438 -14.88 17.63 -4.23
N ARG A 439 -14.98 18.05 -2.97
CA ARG A 439 -14.96 17.16 -1.80
C ARG A 439 -16.10 16.14 -1.81
N GLU A 440 -17.30 16.60 -2.10
CA GLU A 440 -18.49 15.73 -2.12
C GLU A 440 -18.44 14.73 -3.28
N THR A 441 -17.94 15.15 -4.44
CA THR A 441 -17.77 14.26 -5.59
C THR A 441 -16.73 13.18 -5.30
N ILE A 442 -15.58 13.53 -4.73
CA ILE A 442 -14.55 12.57 -4.32
C ILE A 442 -15.06 11.61 -3.23
N ALA A 443 -15.83 12.13 -2.25
CA ALA A 443 -16.44 11.26 -1.22
C ALA A 443 -17.41 10.23 -1.80
N CYS A 444 -18.08 10.57 -2.92
CA CYS A 444 -19.00 9.69 -3.63
C CYS A 444 -18.34 8.85 -4.75
N PHE A 445 -17.04 8.99 -4.97
CA PHE A 445 -16.32 8.28 -6.04
C PHE A 445 -16.29 6.77 -5.75
N PRO A 446 -16.78 5.91 -6.67
CA PRO A 446 -16.98 4.49 -6.37
C PRO A 446 -15.73 3.62 -6.56
N VAL A 447 -14.71 4.10 -7.28
CA VAL A 447 -13.45 3.42 -7.60
C VAL A 447 -12.26 4.24 -7.08
N TYR A 448 -11.05 3.70 -7.16
CA TYR A 448 -9.83 4.44 -6.75
C TYR A 448 -9.59 5.65 -7.65
N ARG A 449 -9.64 5.47 -8.96
CA ARG A 449 -9.53 6.56 -9.93
C ARG A 449 -10.11 6.18 -11.30
N THR A 450 -10.28 7.19 -12.16
CA THR A 450 -10.48 7.06 -13.60
C THR A 450 -9.14 7.25 -14.35
N TYR A 451 -9.10 6.85 -15.63
CA TYR A 451 -7.86 6.86 -16.42
C TYR A 451 -7.99 7.66 -17.72
N ILE A 452 -8.68 8.77 -17.65
CA ILE A 452 -8.84 9.71 -18.75
C ILE A 452 -7.47 10.28 -19.12
N THR A 453 -7.15 10.28 -20.41
CA THR A 453 -5.92 10.82 -20.99
C THR A 453 -6.22 12.00 -21.91
N PRO A 454 -5.28 12.94 -22.13
CA PRO A 454 -5.54 14.17 -22.88
C PRO A 454 -5.96 13.98 -24.34
N ASP A 455 -5.50 12.90 -24.94
CA ASP A 455 -5.67 12.53 -26.35
C ASP A 455 -6.75 11.48 -26.59
N ALA A 456 -7.22 10.83 -25.52
CA ALA A 456 -8.21 9.78 -25.59
C ALA A 456 -9.65 10.32 -25.41
N LYS A 457 -10.61 9.65 -26.04
CA LYS A 457 -12.01 9.84 -25.71
C LYS A 457 -12.26 9.25 -24.34
N VAL A 458 -13.06 9.95 -23.51
CA VAL A 458 -13.53 9.44 -22.24
C VAL A 458 -14.25 8.11 -22.47
N SER A 459 -13.78 7.03 -21.84
CA SER A 459 -14.42 5.71 -21.94
C SER A 459 -15.84 5.73 -21.37
N GLU A 460 -16.69 4.78 -21.77
CA GLU A 460 -18.04 4.67 -21.21
C GLU A 460 -17.98 4.30 -19.71
N GLU A 461 -17.00 3.52 -19.31
CA GLU A 461 -16.73 3.14 -17.92
C GLU A 461 -16.38 4.38 -17.08
N ASP A 462 -15.40 5.19 -17.52
CA ASP A 462 -15.00 6.42 -16.82
C ASP A 462 -16.15 7.43 -16.76
N ARG A 463 -16.88 7.57 -17.87
CA ARG A 463 -18.10 8.41 -17.92
C ARG A 463 -19.13 7.97 -16.87
N ALA A 464 -19.43 6.66 -16.82
CA ALA A 464 -20.42 6.13 -15.88
C ALA A 464 -19.97 6.33 -14.42
N VAL A 465 -18.69 6.19 -14.13
CA VAL A 465 -18.09 6.43 -12.80
C VAL A 465 -18.27 7.90 -12.39
N ILE A 466 -17.88 8.84 -13.25
CA ILE A 466 -17.96 10.28 -12.96
C ILE A 466 -19.40 10.73 -12.81
N GLU A 467 -20.29 10.34 -13.72
CA GLU A 467 -21.71 10.71 -13.66
C GLU A 467 -22.38 10.13 -12.41
N ARG A 468 -22.07 8.89 -12.02
CA ARG A 468 -22.55 8.27 -10.79
C ARG A 468 -22.07 9.02 -9.55
N ALA A 469 -20.79 9.39 -9.50
CA ALA A 469 -20.20 10.12 -8.37
C ALA A 469 -20.85 11.50 -8.21
N VAL A 470 -20.93 12.30 -9.29
CA VAL A 470 -21.52 13.65 -9.29
C VAL A 470 -23.01 13.60 -8.96
N ASN A 471 -23.78 12.70 -9.59
CA ASN A 471 -25.22 12.57 -9.31
C ASN A 471 -25.48 12.12 -7.86
N THR A 472 -24.61 11.31 -7.28
CA THR A 472 -24.72 10.91 -5.87
C THR A 472 -24.36 12.07 -4.95
N ALA A 473 -23.34 12.85 -5.27
CA ALA A 473 -22.97 14.06 -4.54
C ALA A 473 -24.11 15.07 -4.49
N LYS A 474 -24.76 15.36 -5.65
CA LYS A 474 -25.95 16.23 -5.73
C LYS A 474 -27.07 15.76 -4.81
N ARG A 475 -27.46 14.48 -4.90
CA ARG A 475 -28.55 13.93 -4.06
C ARG A 475 -28.25 14.03 -2.57
N ARG A 476 -26.98 13.96 -2.18
CA ARG A 476 -26.56 14.08 -0.78
C ARG A 476 -26.51 15.54 -0.29
N ASN A 477 -26.44 16.50 -1.21
CA ASN A 477 -26.27 17.92 -0.92
C ASN A 477 -27.35 18.80 -1.61
N PRO A 478 -28.66 18.58 -1.34
CA PRO A 478 -29.75 19.26 -2.03
C PRO A 478 -29.82 20.77 -1.74
N ALA A 479 -29.07 21.27 -0.76
CA ALA A 479 -29.00 22.69 -0.43
C ALA A 479 -27.91 23.43 -1.24
N ILE A 480 -27.14 22.73 -2.06
CA ILE A 480 -26.09 23.31 -2.89
C ILE A 480 -26.61 23.41 -4.32
N GLU A 481 -26.28 24.52 -4.97
CA GLU A 481 -26.66 24.74 -6.36
C GLU A 481 -26.08 23.67 -7.29
N GLU A 482 -26.91 23.04 -8.10
CA GLU A 482 -26.49 21.95 -8.98
C GLU A 482 -25.52 22.39 -10.09
N SER A 483 -25.53 23.67 -10.45
CA SER A 483 -24.69 24.22 -11.53
C SER A 483 -23.19 24.03 -11.26
N VAL A 484 -22.74 24.14 -9.99
CA VAL A 484 -21.34 23.92 -9.61
C VAL A 484 -20.95 22.45 -9.83
N PHE A 485 -21.81 21.51 -9.48
CA PHE A 485 -21.57 20.08 -9.74
C PHE A 485 -21.60 19.75 -11.24
N ASN A 486 -22.49 20.41 -12.00
CA ASN A 486 -22.54 20.23 -13.45
C ASN A 486 -21.26 20.74 -14.11
N PHE A 487 -20.76 21.91 -13.68
CA PHE A 487 -19.49 22.45 -14.13
C PHE A 487 -18.34 21.48 -13.86
N LEU A 488 -18.20 20.99 -12.63
CA LEU A 488 -17.17 19.99 -12.29
C LEU A 488 -17.30 18.73 -13.16
N ARG A 489 -18.51 18.19 -13.35
CA ARG A 489 -18.75 17.02 -14.22
C ARG A 489 -18.26 17.30 -15.65
N ASP A 490 -18.61 18.44 -16.19
CA ASP A 490 -18.33 18.76 -17.60
C ASP A 490 -16.82 18.97 -17.81
N ILE A 491 -16.11 19.54 -16.84
CA ILE A 491 -14.66 19.58 -16.82
C ILE A 491 -14.05 18.16 -16.78
N LEU A 492 -14.50 17.31 -15.84
CA LEU A 492 -14.01 15.92 -15.69
C LEU A 492 -14.27 15.06 -16.93
N LEU A 493 -15.29 15.37 -17.73
CA LEU A 493 -15.64 14.65 -18.96
C LEU A 493 -15.07 15.30 -20.23
N PHE A 494 -14.16 16.26 -20.10
CA PHE A 494 -13.60 17.01 -21.21
C PHE A 494 -14.64 17.65 -22.14
N ARG A 495 -15.81 18.06 -21.57
CA ARG A 495 -16.84 18.82 -22.29
C ARG A 495 -16.47 20.30 -22.30
N PHE A 496 -15.46 20.64 -23.10
CA PHE A 496 -14.96 22.02 -23.22
C PHE A 496 -15.65 22.80 -24.33
N PRO A 497 -15.72 24.16 -24.26
CA PRO A 497 -16.04 24.99 -25.38
C PRO A 497 -15.06 24.74 -26.54
N GLU A 498 -15.58 24.74 -27.78
CA GLU A 498 -14.76 24.47 -28.98
C GLU A 498 -13.67 25.52 -29.25
N ASN A 499 -13.76 26.72 -28.67
CA ASN A 499 -12.88 27.86 -28.88
C ASN A 499 -11.86 28.10 -27.77
N LEU A 500 -11.56 27.09 -26.93
CA LEU A 500 -10.47 27.17 -25.95
C LEU A 500 -9.11 27.21 -26.67
N ASP A 501 -8.26 28.15 -26.25
CA ASP A 501 -6.87 28.14 -26.67
C ASP A 501 -6.10 26.97 -26.04
N GLU A 502 -4.88 26.73 -26.52
CA GLU A 502 -4.05 25.61 -26.12
C GLU A 502 -3.67 25.68 -24.63
N GLU A 503 -3.39 26.89 -24.12
CA GLU A 503 -3.02 27.11 -22.72
C GLU A 503 -4.20 26.78 -21.78
N ALA A 504 -5.38 27.33 -22.07
CA ALA A 504 -6.60 27.06 -21.31
C ALA A 504 -6.97 25.56 -21.35
N ARG A 505 -6.79 24.91 -22.50
CA ARG A 505 -6.99 23.46 -22.63
C ARG A 505 -6.03 22.67 -21.75
N ALA A 506 -4.76 23.05 -21.72
CA ALA A 506 -3.75 22.40 -20.87
C ALA A 506 -4.07 22.53 -19.37
N GLU A 507 -4.59 23.69 -18.93
CA GLU A 507 -5.05 23.89 -17.55
C GLU A 507 -6.22 22.95 -17.18
N HIS A 508 -7.20 22.80 -18.08
CA HIS A 508 -8.33 21.88 -17.88
C HIS A 508 -7.84 20.43 -17.76
N VAL A 509 -6.96 20.00 -18.66
CA VAL A 509 -6.33 18.68 -18.64
C VAL A 509 -5.58 18.47 -17.33
N ASN A 510 -4.77 19.45 -16.91
CA ASN A 510 -4.03 19.37 -15.65
C ASN A 510 -4.97 19.18 -14.44
N PHE A 511 -6.09 19.91 -14.40
CA PHE A 511 -7.07 19.73 -13.33
C PHE A 511 -7.62 18.29 -13.29
N VAL A 512 -8.03 17.75 -14.45
CA VAL A 512 -8.59 16.38 -14.51
C VAL A 512 -7.58 15.34 -14.06
N LEU A 513 -6.33 15.45 -14.51
CA LEU A 513 -5.27 14.50 -14.15
C LEU A 513 -4.88 14.60 -12.66
N LYS A 514 -4.81 15.81 -12.09
CA LYS A 514 -4.64 16.04 -10.66
C LYS A 514 -5.81 15.52 -9.83
N PHE A 515 -7.04 15.70 -10.30
CA PHE A 515 -8.23 15.13 -9.66
C PHE A 515 -8.12 13.60 -9.58
N GLN A 516 -7.74 12.94 -10.68
CA GLN A 516 -7.53 11.50 -10.74
C GLN A 516 -6.43 11.03 -9.76
N GLN A 517 -5.35 11.77 -9.59
CA GLN A 517 -4.31 11.47 -8.61
C GLN A 517 -4.78 11.61 -7.16
N CYS A 518 -5.78 12.47 -6.89
CA CYS A 518 -6.29 12.73 -5.53
C CYS A 518 -7.34 11.70 -5.08
N THR A 519 -8.13 11.12 -6.00
CA THR A 519 -9.21 10.19 -5.64
C THR A 519 -8.72 8.89 -5.03
N GLY A 520 -7.57 8.36 -5.48
CA GLY A 520 -6.93 7.13 -4.99
C GLY A 520 -6.59 7.18 -3.49
N PRO A 521 -5.78 8.15 -3.04
CA PRO A 521 -5.45 8.34 -1.62
C PRO A 521 -6.67 8.47 -0.71
N VAL A 522 -7.70 9.21 -1.15
CA VAL A 522 -8.95 9.35 -0.38
C VAL A 522 -9.68 8.00 -0.27
N MET A 523 -9.68 7.20 -1.33
CA MET A 523 -10.27 5.86 -1.32
C MET A 523 -9.50 4.96 -0.36
N ALA A 524 -8.18 4.83 -0.50
CA ALA A 524 -7.34 3.99 0.34
C ALA A 524 -7.48 4.35 1.83
N LYS A 525 -7.26 5.61 2.19
CA LYS A 525 -7.31 6.05 3.59
C LYS A 525 -8.73 6.03 4.19
N GLY A 526 -9.74 6.38 3.41
CA GLY A 526 -11.14 6.41 3.87
C GLY A 526 -11.77 5.02 3.97
N LEU A 527 -11.50 4.15 3.01
CA LEU A 527 -12.05 2.80 2.96
C LEU A 527 -11.16 1.81 3.71
N GLU A 528 -9.93 1.59 3.24
CA GLU A 528 -9.10 0.48 3.73
C GLU A 528 -8.51 0.76 5.12
N ASP A 529 -7.97 1.97 5.33
CA ASP A 529 -7.31 2.34 6.58
C ASP A 529 -8.25 2.94 7.63
N THR A 530 -9.55 3.10 7.34
CA THR A 530 -10.49 3.59 8.33
C THR A 530 -11.75 2.72 8.40
N THR A 531 -12.49 2.59 7.29
CA THR A 531 -13.78 1.89 7.30
C THR A 531 -13.63 0.41 7.62
N PHE A 532 -12.56 -0.24 7.16
CA PHE A 532 -12.30 -1.67 7.41
C PHE A 532 -11.97 -1.99 8.87
N TYR A 533 -11.67 -0.99 9.71
CA TYR A 533 -11.52 -1.15 11.15
C TYR A 533 -12.79 -0.80 11.93
N LEU A 534 -13.86 -0.39 11.22
CA LEU A 534 -15.13 0.02 11.80
C LEU A 534 -16.30 -0.88 11.43
N PHE A 535 -16.35 -1.38 10.21
CA PHE A 535 -17.41 -2.28 9.75
C PHE A 535 -17.02 -3.73 10.01
N ASN A 536 -17.13 -4.19 11.25
CA ASN A 536 -16.58 -5.47 11.71
C ASN A 536 -17.57 -6.65 11.61
N ARG A 537 -18.59 -6.59 10.75
CA ARG A 537 -19.62 -7.65 10.58
C ARG A 537 -19.00 -9.04 10.40
N LEU A 538 -18.04 -9.16 9.48
CA LEU A 538 -17.16 -10.30 9.29
C LEU A 538 -15.80 -9.76 8.81
N ALA A 539 -14.86 -9.63 9.73
CA ALA A 539 -13.61 -8.91 9.48
C ALA A 539 -12.69 -9.61 8.45
N ALA A 540 -12.95 -10.89 8.12
CA ALA A 540 -12.28 -11.58 7.01
C ALA A 540 -12.52 -10.90 5.66
N LEU A 541 -13.65 -10.21 5.47
CA LEU A 541 -14.00 -9.51 4.23
C LEU A 541 -13.38 -8.11 4.14
N ASN A 542 -12.82 -7.60 5.25
CA ASN A 542 -12.17 -6.31 5.34
C ASN A 542 -10.69 -6.45 4.97
N GLU A 543 -10.40 -6.59 3.70
CA GLU A 543 -9.06 -6.81 3.18
C GLU A 543 -8.79 -5.87 2.00
N VAL A 544 -7.52 -5.65 1.64
CA VAL A 544 -7.14 -4.88 0.45
C VAL A 544 -7.89 -5.41 -0.77
N GLY A 545 -8.57 -4.54 -1.50
CA GLY A 545 -9.46 -4.92 -2.60
C GLY A 545 -10.78 -5.59 -2.17
N GLY A 546 -11.02 -5.75 -0.86
CA GLY A 546 -12.22 -6.39 -0.33
C GLY A 546 -13.48 -5.52 -0.41
N GLU A 547 -14.63 -6.17 -0.47
CA GLU A 547 -15.95 -5.54 -0.47
C GLU A 547 -16.85 -6.12 0.62
N PRO A 548 -16.79 -5.60 1.84
CA PRO A 548 -17.57 -6.14 2.96
C PRO A 548 -19.08 -6.13 2.76
N GLN A 549 -19.60 -5.42 1.78
CA GLN A 549 -21.03 -5.48 1.39
C GLN A 549 -21.38 -6.79 0.70
N GLN A 550 -20.47 -7.32 -0.11
CA GLN A 550 -20.62 -8.61 -0.76
C GLN A 550 -20.33 -9.71 0.27
N PHE A 551 -21.36 -10.48 0.63
CA PHE A 551 -21.27 -11.53 1.62
C PHE A 551 -21.40 -12.90 0.94
N GLY A 552 -20.27 -13.43 0.50
CA GLY A 552 -20.19 -14.68 -0.25
C GLY A 552 -20.53 -14.57 -1.75
N ILE A 553 -20.02 -15.56 -2.51
CA ILE A 553 -20.34 -15.78 -3.92
C ILE A 553 -20.62 -17.26 -4.18
N SER A 554 -21.34 -17.56 -5.27
CA SER A 554 -21.55 -18.93 -5.74
C SER A 554 -20.33 -19.51 -6.45
N PRO A 555 -20.19 -20.85 -6.56
CA PRO A 555 -19.19 -21.47 -7.42
C PRO A 555 -19.27 -20.98 -8.88
N GLN A 556 -20.48 -20.75 -9.40
CA GLN A 556 -20.65 -20.20 -10.75
C GLN A 556 -20.03 -18.81 -10.92
N ALA A 557 -20.20 -17.90 -9.96
CA ALA A 557 -19.59 -16.58 -10.02
C ALA A 557 -18.04 -16.66 -9.99
N PHE A 558 -17.49 -17.60 -9.23
CA PHE A 558 -16.06 -17.90 -9.28
C PHE A 558 -15.62 -18.40 -10.66
N HIS A 559 -16.37 -19.34 -11.25
CA HIS A 559 -16.05 -19.85 -12.57
C HIS A 559 -16.10 -18.76 -13.66
N ASP A 560 -17.08 -17.86 -13.59
CA ASP A 560 -17.22 -16.77 -14.55
C ASP A 560 -16.02 -15.81 -14.47
N GLU A 561 -15.53 -15.53 -13.25
CA GLU A 561 -14.34 -14.72 -13.04
C GLU A 561 -13.07 -15.40 -13.58
N GLN A 562 -12.91 -16.71 -13.36
CA GLN A 562 -11.76 -17.44 -13.88
C GLN A 562 -11.76 -17.54 -15.42
N LYS A 563 -12.92 -17.66 -16.06
CA LYS A 563 -13.05 -17.58 -17.52
C LYS A 563 -12.68 -16.21 -18.05
N PHE A 564 -13.16 -15.15 -17.39
CA PHE A 564 -12.80 -13.79 -17.75
C PHE A 564 -11.28 -13.58 -17.67
N ASN A 565 -10.64 -14.02 -16.59
CA ASN A 565 -9.18 -13.90 -16.42
C ASN A 565 -8.43 -14.70 -17.49
N GLN A 566 -8.89 -15.90 -17.82
CA GLN A 566 -8.28 -16.69 -18.90
C GLN A 566 -8.34 -15.98 -20.26
N GLU A 567 -9.44 -15.33 -20.56
CA GLU A 567 -9.65 -14.65 -21.84
C GLU A 567 -8.87 -13.35 -21.96
N HIS A 568 -8.85 -12.53 -20.89
CA HIS A 568 -8.33 -11.17 -20.94
C HIS A 568 -6.96 -11.02 -20.28
N TRP A 569 -6.71 -11.74 -19.17
CA TRP A 569 -5.52 -11.60 -18.34
C TRP A 569 -4.91 -12.94 -17.92
N PRO A 570 -4.57 -13.83 -18.87
CA PRO A 570 -4.15 -15.22 -18.57
C PRO A 570 -2.85 -15.30 -17.76
N ALA A 571 -2.11 -14.23 -17.65
CA ALA A 571 -0.86 -14.13 -16.88
C ALA A 571 -0.94 -13.14 -15.70
N THR A 572 -2.16 -12.74 -15.28
CA THR A 572 -2.33 -11.95 -14.04
C THR A 572 -1.79 -12.70 -12.82
N MET A 573 -1.28 -11.99 -11.81
CA MET A 573 -0.91 -12.66 -10.57
C MET A 573 -2.15 -13.10 -9.77
N LEU A 574 -1.95 -14.16 -9.00
CA LEU A 574 -2.96 -14.71 -8.09
C LEU A 574 -2.37 -14.68 -6.68
N THR A 575 -2.81 -13.74 -5.86
CA THR A 575 -2.33 -13.64 -4.48
C THR A 575 -3.42 -13.91 -3.46
N THR A 576 -3.02 -14.38 -2.29
CA THR A 576 -3.88 -14.56 -1.12
C THR A 576 -3.30 -13.90 0.12
N SER A 577 -2.01 -13.61 0.14
CA SER A 577 -1.32 -12.79 1.15
C SER A 577 -0.24 -11.94 0.50
N THR A 578 -0.02 -10.74 1.03
CA THR A 578 1.09 -9.85 0.69
C THR A 578 1.60 -9.13 1.94
N HIS A 579 2.61 -8.30 1.80
CA HIS A 579 3.09 -7.42 2.87
C HIS A 579 2.07 -6.31 3.26
N ASP A 580 1.03 -6.06 2.44
CA ASP A 580 -0.01 -5.05 2.66
C ASP A 580 -1.34 -5.63 3.12
N THR A 581 -1.51 -6.96 3.09
CA THR A 581 -2.74 -7.57 3.57
C THR A 581 -2.94 -7.31 5.06
N LYS A 582 -4.18 -6.99 5.44
CA LYS A 582 -4.54 -6.70 6.83
C LYS A 582 -4.52 -7.95 7.72
N ARG A 583 -4.63 -9.11 7.11
CA ARG A 583 -4.55 -10.44 7.73
C ARG A 583 -3.98 -11.45 6.74
N SER A 584 -3.19 -12.40 7.23
CA SER A 584 -2.69 -13.50 6.39
C SER A 584 -3.83 -14.36 5.84
N GLU A 585 -3.52 -15.15 4.82
CA GLU A 585 -4.48 -16.05 4.16
C GLU A 585 -5.10 -17.04 5.14
N ASP A 586 -4.34 -17.57 6.10
CA ASP A 586 -4.82 -18.55 7.07
C ASP A 586 -5.68 -17.92 8.18
N VAL A 587 -5.40 -16.69 8.58
CA VAL A 587 -6.25 -15.92 9.50
C VAL A 587 -7.61 -15.68 8.86
N ARG A 588 -7.65 -15.25 7.60
CA ARG A 588 -8.92 -15.03 6.89
C ARG A 588 -9.68 -16.34 6.67
N ALA A 589 -8.98 -17.43 6.31
CA ALA A 589 -9.58 -18.75 6.14
C ALA A 589 -10.28 -19.25 7.41
N ARG A 590 -9.73 -18.96 8.58
CA ARG A 590 -10.36 -19.21 9.87
C ARG A 590 -11.54 -18.29 10.15
N MET A 591 -11.34 -16.98 9.97
CA MET A 591 -12.39 -15.99 10.27
C MET A 591 -13.61 -16.16 9.37
N VAL A 592 -13.43 -16.51 8.09
CA VAL A 592 -14.55 -16.70 7.17
C VAL A 592 -15.40 -17.90 7.55
N ALA A 593 -14.82 -18.93 8.20
CA ALA A 593 -15.55 -20.09 8.72
C ALA A 593 -16.61 -19.73 9.80
N ILE A 594 -16.52 -18.54 10.42
CA ILE A 594 -17.58 -18.00 11.28
C ILE A 594 -18.94 -17.95 10.54
N SER A 595 -18.92 -17.69 9.21
CA SER A 595 -20.13 -17.70 8.39
C SER A 595 -20.77 -19.07 8.27
N GLU A 596 -20.01 -20.14 8.41
CA GLU A 596 -20.52 -21.51 8.33
C GLU A 596 -21.24 -21.96 9.62
N ILE A 597 -20.92 -21.31 10.77
CA ILE A 597 -21.41 -21.67 12.10
C ILE A 597 -21.99 -20.45 12.88
N PRO A 598 -22.91 -19.67 12.27
CA PRO A 598 -23.36 -18.39 12.83
C PRO A 598 -24.05 -18.49 14.19
N ASP A 599 -24.70 -19.60 14.49
CA ASP A 599 -25.39 -19.81 15.77
C ASP A 599 -24.42 -20.12 16.93
N LEU A 600 -23.36 -20.87 16.64
CA LEU A 600 -22.27 -21.09 17.61
C LEU A 600 -21.54 -19.78 17.92
N TRP A 601 -21.22 -19.03 16.86
CA TRP A 601 -20.63 -17.69 17.00
C TRP A 601 -21.47 -16.77 17.88
N ARG A 602 -22.77 -16.64 17.56
CA ARG A 602 -23.72 -15.83 18.35
C ARG A 602 -23.72 -16.24 19.83
N SER A 603 -23.79 -17.54 20.08
CA SER A 603 -23.84 -18.07 21.45
C SER A 603 -22.55 -17.82 22.21
N ALA A 604 -21.40 -17.92 21.54
CA ALA A 604 -20.08 -17.72 22.10
C ALA A 604 -19.86 -16.25 22.52
N ILE A 605 -20.09 -15.29 21.62
CA ILE A 605 -19.82 -13.87 21.91
C ILE A 605 -20.71 -13.30 23.02
N VAL A 606 -21.94 -13.81 23.16
CA VAL A 606 -22.82 -13.41 24.27
C VAL A 606 -22.22 -13.88 25.61
N ARG A 607 -21.75 -15.13 25.68
CA ARG A 607 -21.10 -15.66 26.89
C ARG A 607 -19.80 -14.90 27.19
N TRP A 608 -18.99 -14.63 26.17
CA TRP A 608 -17.71 -13.94 26.34
C TRP A 608 -17.89 -12.51 26.83
N ARG A 609 -18.86 -11.78 26.27
CA ARG A 609 -19.19 -10.41 26.71
C ARG A 609 -19.54 -10.37 28.20
N ILE A 610 -20.37 -11.32 28.68
CA ILE A 610 -20.75 -11.41 30.09
C ILE A 610 -19.51 -11.73 30.94
N ALA A 611 -18.69 -12.71 30.55
CA ALA A 611 -17.51 -13.14 31.28
C ALA A 611 -16.45 -12.01 31.41
N ASN A 612 -16.30 -11.23 30.36
CA ASN A 612 -15.23 -10.23 30.20
C ASN A 612 -15.63 -8.81 30.64
N ARG A 613 -16.92 -8.53 30.84
CA ARG A 613 -17.42 -7.18 31.20
C ARG A 613 -16.67 -6.58 32.40
N LYS A 614 -16.31 -7.39 33.39
CA LYS A 614 -15.59 -6.96 34.58
C LYS A 614 -14.18 -6.44 34.35
N TRP A 615 -13.61 -6.72 33.16
CA TRP A 615 -12.25 -6.31 32.78
C TRP A 615 -12.23 -5.02 31.93
N LYS A 616 -13.42 -4.53 31.54
CA LYS A 616 -13.54 -3.23 30.87
C LYS A 616 -13.26 -2.09 31.84
N THR A 617 -12.64 -1.05 31.35
CA THR A 617 -12.40 0.19 32.07
C THR A 617 -13.41 1.23 31.63
N LYS A 618 -14.06 1.90 32.59
CA LYS A 618 -14.94 3.03 32.29
C LYS A 618 -14.09 4.29 32.18
N ILE A 619 -14.19 4.98 31.04
CA ILE A 619 -13.52 6.23 30.75
C ILE A 619 -14.62 7.21 30.36
N ASP A 620 -14.83 8.24 31.18
CA ASP A 620 -15.99 9.14 31.11
C ASP A 620 -17.30 8.34 31.10
N GLU A 621 -18.11 8.44 30.06
CA GLU A 621 -19.37 7.72 29.91
C GLU A 621 -19.26 6.41 29.09
N ALA A 622 -18.08 6.08 28.55
CA ALA A 622 -17.86 4.93 27.67
C ALA A 622 -17.08 3.79 28.34
N GLU A 623 -17.32 2.54 27.91
CA GLU A 623 -16.54 1.36 28.31
C GLU A 623 -15.43 1.10 27.27
N ALA A 624 -14.19 1.02 27.70
CA ALA A 624 -13.03 0.67 26.87
C ALA A 624 -12.58 -0.78 27.10
N PRO A 625 -12.37 -1.59 26.03
CA PRO A 625 -12.75 -1.32 24.66
C PRO A 625 -14.28 -1.19 24.47
N ASP A 626 -14.73 -0.46 23.43
CA ASP A 626 -16.15 -0.40 23.13
C ASP A 626 -16.68 -1.74 22.57
N ALA A 627 -17.98 -1.82 22.29
CA ALA A 627 -18.58 -3.07 21.82
C ALA A 627 -18.10 -3.47 20.40
N ASN A 628 -17.81 -2.53 19.54
CA ASN A 628 -17.34 -2.81 18.19
C ASN A 628 -15.87 -3.26 18.20
N GLU A 629 -15.04 -2.63 19.00
CA GLU A 629 -13.64 -2.99 19.25
C GLU A 629 -13.54 -4.40 19.87
N GLU A 630 -14.39 -4.71 20.85
CA GLU A 630 -14.49 -6.04 21.47
C GLU A 630 -14.92 -7.10 20.45
N TYR A 631 -15.85 -6.79 19.56
CA TYR A 631 -16.31 -7.71 18.51
C TYR A 631 -15.20 -8.02 17.50
N LEU A 632 -14.42 -7.03 17.09
CA LEU A 632 -13.24 -7.21 16.25
C LEU A 632 -12.17 -8.07 16.94
N LEU A 633 -11.91 -7.80 18.23
CA LEU A 633 -10.93 -8.56 19.01
C LEU A 633 -11.28 -10.05 19.06
N TYR A 634 -12.54 -10.41 19.29
CA TYR A 634 -12.94 -11.83 19.35
C TYR A 634 -12.75 -12.55 18.02
N GLN A 635 -13.06 -11.91 16.89
CA GLN A 635 -12.76 -12.47 15.58
C GLN A 635 -11.26 -12.61 15.35
N THR A 636 -10.48 -11.61 15.74
CA THR A 636 -9.02 -11.62 15.63
C THR A 636 -8.40 -12.76 16.41
N LEU A 637 -8.86 -12.99 17.64
CA LEU A 637 -8.40 -14.12 18.46
C LEU A 637 -8.72 -15.48 17.81
N LEU A 638 -9.94 -15.66 17.27
CA LEU A 638 -10.30 -16.90 16.55
C LEU A 638 -9.43 -17.14 15.32
N GLY A 639 -9.15 -16.08 14.55
CA GLY A 639 -8.34 -16.16 13.33
C GLY A 639 -6.86 -16.46 13.61
N SER A 640 -6.31 -15.88 14.68
CA SER A 640 -4.86 -15.89 14.93
C SER A 640 -4.42 -16.81 16.05
N TRP A 641 -5.34 -17.52 16.76
CA TRP A 641 -4.99 -18.38 17.88
C TRP A 641 -4.02 -19.48 17.46
N PRO A 642 -2.89 -19.66 18.16
CA PRO A 642 -1.91 -20.69 17.83
C PRO A 642 -2.54 -22.09 17.89
N TRP A 643 -2.23 -22.93 16.92
CA TRP A 643 -2.82 -24.26 16.82
C TRP A 643 -2.47 -25.11 18.03
N GLY A 644 -3.51 -25.71 18.65
CA GLY A 644 -3.35 -26.59 19.81
C GLY A 644 -2.98 -25.88 21.13
N ALA A 645 -2.80 -24.55 21.11
CA ALA A 645 -2.49 -23.81 22.33
C ALA A 645 -3.68 -23.83 23.30
N THR A 646 -3.39 -24.17 24.55
CA THR A 646 -4.37 -24.16 25.66
C THR A 646 -4.36 -22.86 26.46
N GLU A 647 -3.33 -22.04 26.25
CA GLU A 647 -3.14 -20.72 26.86
C GLU A 647 -2.40 -19.78 25.90
N ALA A 648 -2.49 -18.49 26.12
CA ALA A 648 -1.78 -17.47 25.34
C ALA A 648 -0.34 -17.30 25.85
N SER A 649 0.65 -17.34 24.95
CA SER A 649 2.02 -16.96 25.31
C SER A 649 2.14 -15.45 25.50
N PRO A 650 3.13 -14.96 26.26
CA PRO A 650 3.39 -13.53 26.42
C PRO A 650 3.57 -12.81 25.09
N GLU A 651 4.29 -13.42 24.14
CA GLU A 651 4.54 -12.87 22.79
C GLU A 651 3.23 -12.75 21.99
N TYR A 652 2.34 -13.73 22.12
CA TYR A 652 1.03 -13.67 21.48
C TYR A 652 0.18 -12.54 22.07
N VAL A 653 0.17 -12.38 23.40
CA VAL A 653 -0.55 -11.27 24.06
C VAL A 653 -0.04 -9.92 23.58
N GLU A 654 1.27 -9.73 23.52
CA GLU A 654 1.89 -8.49 23.01
C GLU A 654 1.52 -8.22 21.56
N ARG A 655 1.59 -9.21 20.67
CA ARG A 655 1.17 -9.07 19.26
C ARG A 655 -0.28 -8.61 19.14
N ILE A 656 -1.19 -9.20 19.90
CA ILE A 656 -2.61 -8.80 19.90
C ILE A 656 -2.79 -7.38 20.44
N GLN A 657 -2.04 -6.98 21.46
CA GLN A 657 -2.08 -5.62 22.00
C GLN A 657 -1.57 -4.59 20.99
N VAL A 658 -0.47 -4.87 20.28
CA VAL A 658 0.06 -4.01 19.21
C VAL A 658 -0.92 -3.89 18.05
N TYR A 659 -1.46 -5.02 17.60
CA TYR A 659 -2.48 -5.02 16.54
C TYR A 659 -3.73 -4.21 16.94
N LEU A 660 -4.26 -4.44 18.15
CA LEU A 660 -5.46 -3.73 18.59
C LEU A 660 -5.20 -2.22 18.70
N ALA A 661 -4.05 -1.80 19.25
CA ALA A 661 -3.68 -0.39 19.33
C ALA A 661 -3.62 0.28 17.95
N LYS A 662 -3.07 -0.41 16.94
CA LYS A 662 -3.11 0.05 15.54
C LYS A 662 -4.54 0.13 15.02
N ALA A 663 -5.32 -0.92 15.16
CA ALA A 663 -6.71 -0.99 14.68
C ALA A 663 -7.59 0.13 15.25
N LEU A 664 -7.43 0.45 16.55
CA LEU A 664 -8.16 1.54 17.21
C LEU A 664 -7.78 2.91 16.66
N LYS A 665 -6.48 3.15 16.46
CA LYS A 665 -5.98 4.42 15.90
C LYS A 665 -6.40 4.62 14.45
N GLU A 666 -6.41 3.55 13.65
CA GLU A 666 -6.92 3.59 12.26
C GLU A 666 -8.45 3.80 12.21
N ALA A 667 -9.20 3.25 13.12
CA ALA A 667 -10.65 3.47 13.23
C ALA A 667 -11.01 4.95 13.48
N LYS A 668 -10.13 5.71 14.15
CA LYS A 668 -10.28 7.15 14.42
C LYS A 668 -11.60 7.48 15.12
N VAL A 669 -11.95 6.70 16.18
CA VAL A 669 -13.17 6.90 16.98
C VAL A 669 -12.80 7.33 18.39
N ASN A 670 -12.14 6.48 19.15
CA ASN A 670 -11.80 6.71 20.55
C ASN A 670 -10.35 7.18 20.75
N THR A 671 -9.50 6.94 19.76
CA THR A 671 -8.09 7.35 19.69
C THR A 671 -7.69 7.54 18.21
N SER A 672 -6.56 8.18 17.93
CA SER A 672 -6.03 8.32 16.58
C SER A 672 -4.51 8.54 16.61
N TRP A 673 -3.84 8.45 15.45
CA TRP A 673 -2.42 8.78 15.32
C TRP A 673 -2.13 10.27 15.59
N ILE A 674 -3.05 11.17 15.18
CA ILE A 674 -2.90 12.62 15.33
C ILE A 674 -3.14 13.05 16.78
N GLN A 675 -4.09 12.42 17.46
CA GLN A 675 -4.45 12.70 18.85
C GLN A 675 -4.64 11.40 19.62
N PRO A 676 -3.54 10.77 20.07
CA PRO A 676 -3.59 9.56 20.88
C PRO A 676 -4.35 9.78 22.19
N ASN A 677 -5.23 8.83 22.54
CA ASN A 677 -5.87 8.76 23.84
C ASN A 677 -5.23 7.65 24.66
N GLU A 678 -4.18 7.99 25.39
CA GLU A 678 -3.39 7.03 26.17
C GLU A 678 -4.24 6.25 27.18
N GLN A 679 -5.25 6.87 27.78
CA GLN A 679 -6.12 6.18 28.74
C GLN A 679 -6.92 5.08 28.03
N TRP A 680 -7.45 5.36 26.83
CA TRP A 680 -8.18 4.38 26.03
C TRP A 680 -7.27 3.27 25.54
N ASP A 681 -6.12 3.63 24.97
CA ASP A 681 -5.13 2.69 24.46
C ASP A 681 -4.66 1.74 25.56
N ASN A 682 -4.36 2.25 26.76
CA ASN A 682 -3.94 1.44 27.90
C ASN A 682 -5.07 0.55 28.45
N ALA A 683 -6.31 1.05 28.46
CA ALA A 683 -7.47 0.27 28.88
C ALA A 683 -7.73 -0.90 27.93
N ALA A 684 -7.62 -0.69 26.62
CA ALA A 684 -7.76 -1.74 25.61
C ALA A 684 -6.65 -2.80 25.72
N LYS A 685 -5.39 -2.38 25.89
CA LYS A 685 -4.26 -3.30 26.14
C LYS A 685 -4.44 -4.12 27.39
N ASN A 686 -4.87 -3.48 28.49
CA ASN A 686 -5.13 -4.18 29.74
C ASN A 686 -6.29 -5.18 29.61
N PHE A 687 -7.33 -4.85 28.87
CA PHE A 687 -8.43 -5.77 28.58
C PHE A 687 -7.92 -7.04 27.89
N VAL A 688 -7.09 -6.91 26.84
CA VAL A 688 -6.46 -8.06 26.17
C VAL A 688 -5.66 -8.90 27.15
N ALA A 689 -4.80 -8.28 27.96
CA ALA A 689 -4.00 -9.00 28.95
C ALA A 689 -4.88 -9.77 29.94
N LYS A 690 -5.95 -9.15 30.43
CA LYS A 690 -6.84 -9.75 31.45
C LYS A 690 -7.70 -10.88 30.90
N ILE A 691 -8.22 -10.79 29.69
CA ILE A 691 -9.01 -11.88 29.10
C ILE A 691 -8.13 -13.09 28.72
N LEU A 692 -6.85 -12.87 28.43
CA LEU A 692 -5.89 -13.92 28.04
C LEU A 692 -5.05 -14.44 29.21
N GLU A 693 -5.15 -13.85 30.42
CA GLU A 693 -4.41 -14.26 31.61
C GLU A 693 -4.85 -15.67 32.07
N PRO A 694 -3.92 -16.65 32.21
CA PRO A 694 -4.22 -17.95 32.74
C PRO A 694 -4.51 -17.87 34.25
N HIS A 695 -5.80 -17.74 34.61
CA HIS A 695 -6.23 -17.59 35.97
C HIS A 695 -7.50 -18.43 36.24
N PRO A 696 -7.65 -19.13 37.37
CA PRO A 696 -8.81 -20.00 37.65
C PRO A 696 -10.18 -19.29 37.62
N LYS A 697 -10.22 -17.96 37.84
CA LYS A 697 -11.43 -17.13 37.73
C LYS A 697 -11.70 -16.62 36.33
N ASN A 698 -10.79 -16.85 35.40
CA ASN A 698 -10.98 -16.47 34.00
C ASN A 698 -11.85 -17.52 33.30
N LYS A 699 -13.08 -17.17 32.97
CA LYS A 699 -14.04 -18.05 32.27
C LYS A 699 -13.97 -17.92 30.76
N PHE A 700 -13.22 -16.97 30.26
CA PHE A 700 -13.12 -16.71 28.80
C PHE A 700 -12.38 -17.86 28.12
N ILE A 701 -11.13 -18.13 28.47
CA ILE A 701 -10.29 -19.14 27.82
C ILE A 701 -10.95 -20.51 27.73
N PRO A 702 -11.48 -21.11 28.86
CA PRO A 702 -12.14 -22.42 28.77
C PRO A 702 -13.38 -22.42 27.85
N SER A 703 -14.06 -21.28 27.68
CA SER A 703 -15.23 -21.18 26.81
C SER A 703 -14.87 -20.80 25.37
N PHE A 704 -13.66 -20.26 25.15
CA PHE A 704 -13.12 -19.88 23.87
C PHE A 704 -12.51 -21.05 23.11
N LEU A 705 -11.70 -21.86 23.76
CA LEU A 705 -10.92 -22.94 23.14
C LEU A 705 -11.74 -23.95 22.33
N PRO A 706 -12.94 -24.39 22.74
CA PRO A 706 -13.73 -25.32 21.92
C PRO A 706 -14.09 -24.72 20.55
N LEU A 707 -14.56 -23.46 20.51
CA LEU A 707 -14.90 -22.80 19.27
C LEU A 707 -13.63 -22.45 18.45
N ALA A 708 -12.53 -22.06 19.10
CA ALA A 708 -11.25 -21.84 18.43
C ALA A 708 -10.73 -23.12 17.75
N GLY A 709 -10.89 -24.28 18.39
CA GLY A 709 -10.57 -25.58 17.81
C GLY A 709 -11.41 -25.91 16.56
N GLU A 710 -12.73 -25.70 16.62
CA GLU A 710 -13.64 -25.91 15.48
C GLU A 710 -13.33 -24.96 14.32
N ILE A 711 -13.13 -23.68 14.60
CA ILE A 711 -12.73 -22.68 13.60
C ILE A 711 -11.36 -23.01 13.01
N ALA A 712 -10.41 -23.47 13.79
CA ALA A 712 -9.11 -23.89 13.29
C ALA A 712 -9.21 -25.05 12.29
N GLN A 713 -10.07 -26.04 12.58
CA GLN A 713 -10.31 -27.18 11.70
C GLN A 713 -10.97 -26.77 10.36
N LEU A 714 -12.06 -26.02 10.42
CA LEU A 714 -12.73 -25.49 9.22
C LEU A 714 -11.79 -24.55 8.43
N GLY A 715 -11.06 -23.69 9.13
CA GLY A 715 -10.08 -22.79 8.54
C GLY A 715 -8.93 -23.51 7.84
N ALA A 716 -8.48 -24.67 8.34
CA ALA A 716 -7.45 -25.44 7.66
C ALA A 716 -7.95 -26.01 6.32
N ILE A 717 -9.21 -26.49 6.23
CA ILE A 717 -9.79 -26.90 4.95
C ILE A 717 -9.88 -25.71 4.00
N ASN A 718 -10.39 -24.57 4.46
CA ASN A 718 -10.47 -23.35 3.67
C ASN A 718 -9.08 -22.91 3.18
N SER A 719 -8.06 -23.01 4.01
CA SER A 719 -6.68 -22.68 3.69
C SER A 719 -6.09 -23.58 2.61
N LEU A 720 -6.28 -24.90 2.71
CA LEU A 720 -5.86 -25.86 1.68
C LEU A 720 -6.62 -25.63 0.37
N SER A 721 -7.92 -25.35 0.46
CA SER A 721 -8.77 -25.01 -0.69
C SER A 721 -8.24 -23.80 -1.45
N GLN A 722 -7.93 -22.71 -0.76
CA GLN A 722 -7.42 -21.50 -1.42
C GLN A 722 -6.04 -21.71 -2.05
N VAL A 723 -5.16 -22.52 -1.45
CA VAL A 723 -3.86 -22.88 -2.03
C VAL A 723 -4.06 -23.65 -3.34
N ILE A 724 -4.94 -24.65 -3.36
CA ILE A 724 -5.22 -25.45 -4.56
C ILE A 724 -5.85 -24.57 -5.64
N LEU A 725 -6.83 -23.73 -5.31
CA LEU A 725 -7.45 -22.80 -6.26
C LEU A 725 -6.41 -21.85 -6.85
N LYS A 726 -5.53 -21.27 -6.01
CA LYS A 726 -4.46 -20.36 -6.45
C LYS A 726 -3.48 -21.04 -7.41
N LEU A 727 -3.11 -22.28 -7.12
CA LEU A 727 -2.12 -23.04 -7.91
C LEU A 727 -2.70 -23.70 -9.16
N THR A 728 -4.02 -23.76 -9.33
CA THR A 728 -4.67 -24.43 -10.48
C THR A 728 -5.51 -23.51 -11.36
N SER A 729 -5.88 -22.31 -10.88
CA SER A 729 -6.59 -21.28 -11.67
C SER A 729 -5.71 -20.67 -12.77
N PRO A 730 -6.33 -20.05 -13.80
CA PRO A 730 -5.63 -19.24 -14.79
C PRO A 730 -4.90 -18.06 -14.13
N GLY A 731 -3.60 -17.94 -14.40
CA GLY A 731 -2.75 -16.89 -13.83
C GLY A 731 -1.42 -17.41 -13.29
N VAL A 732 -0.64 -16.50 -12.70
CA VAL A 732 0.67 -16.74 -12.09
C VAL A 732 0.51 -16.68 -10.55
N PRO A 733 0.61 -17.82 -9.85
CA PRO A 733 0.43 -17.85 -8.40
C PRO A 733 1.59 -17.18 -7.68
N ASP A 734 1.26 -16.36 -6.67
CA ASP A 734 2.17 -15.81 -5.70
C ASP A 734 2.04 -16.53 -4.35
N ILE A 735 3.15 -16.80 -3.70
CA ILE A 735 3.21 -17.35 -2.34
C ILE A 735 4.03 -16.38 -1.50
N TYR A 736 3.34 -15.64 -0.62
CA TYR A 736 4.02 -14.71 0.26
C TYR A 736 4.92 -15.45 1.24
N GLN A 737 6.07 -14.83 1.57
CA GLN A 737 7.05 -15.38 2.52
C GLN A 737 6.37 -15.84 3.81
N GLY A 738 6.67 -17.09 4.23
CA GLY A 738 6.09 -17.69 5.45
C GLY A 738 4.81 -18.48 5.20
N ASN A 739 4.14 -18.34 4.06
CA ASN A 739 2.87 -18.99 3.75
C ASN A 739 3.02 -20.43 3.22
N GLU A 740 4.22 -20.97 3.21
CA GLU A 740 4.47 -22.38 2.89
C GLU A 740 3.84 -23.34 3.90
N ILE A 741 3.73 -22.89 5.16
CA ILE A 741 2.99 -23.54 6.26
C ILE A 741 1.92 -22.59 6.79
N TRP A 742 1.28 -22.92 7.92
CA TRP A 742 0.31 -22.00 8.54
C TRP A 742 0.96 -20.68 8.96
N ASP A 743 0.37 -19.57 8.51
CA ASP A 743 0.75 -18.22 8.88
C ASP A 743 -0.44 -17.49 9.51
N PHE A 744 -0.28 -17.09 10.78
CA PHE A 744 -1.30 -16.37 11.54
C PHE A 744 -0.91 -14.92 11.79
N SER A 745 -0.22 -14.30 10.85
CA SER A 745 0.16 -12.90 10.91
C SER A 745 -1.04 -11.98 10.68
N LEU A 746 -0.99 -10.83 11.35
CA LEU A 746 -1.94 -9.72 11.21
C LEU A 746 -1.31 -8.63 10.34
N VAL A 747 -1.90 -7.44 10.32
CA VAL A 747 -1.39 -6.32 9.52
C VAL A 747 0.04 -5.91 9.90
N ASP A 748 0.74 -5.26 9.00
CA ASP A 748 2.08 -4.73 9.25
C ASP A 748 2.20 -3.99 10.61
N PRO A 749 3.33 -4.12 11.33
CA PRO A 749 4.56 -4.84 10.95
C PRO A 749 4.52 -6.35 11.21
N ASP A 750 3.43 -6.93 11.73
CA ASP A 750 3.34 -8.33 12.14
C ASP A 750 3.57 -9.31 10.97
N ASN A 751 3.06 -9.02 9.78
CA ASN A 751 3.25 -9.82 8.55
C ASN A 751 4.63 -9.64 7.88
N ARG A 752 5.50 -8.80 8.44
CA ARG A 752 6.87 -8.54 7.94
C ARG A 752 7.94 -9.08 8.90
N ARG A 753 7.55 -9.90 9.88
CA ARG A 753 8.49 -10.55 10.79
C ARG A 753 9.41 -11.51 10.04
N PRO A 754 10.66 -11.71 10.50
CA PRO A 754 11.58 -12.68 9.91
C PRO A 754 10.97 -14.07 9.82
N VAL A 755 11.20 -14.75 8.69
CA VAL A 755 10.73 -16.11 8.43
C VAL A 755 11.84 -17.11 8.77
N ASP A 756 11.52 -18.16 9.52
CA ASP A 756 12.44 -19.25 9.78
C ASP A 756 12.52 -20.19 8.57
N TYR A 757 13.43 -19.85 7.65
CA TYR A 757 13.68 -20.63 6.43
C TYR A 757 14.39 -21.96 6.72
N LYS A 758 15.13 -22.06 7.83
CA LYS A 758 15.81 -23.31 8.22
C LYS A 758 14.77 -24.37 8.59
N LEU A 759 13.83 -24.02 9.45
CA LEU A 759 12.71 -24.90 9.81
C LEU A 759 11.93 -25.36 8.56
N ARG A 760 11.67 -24.44 7.63
CA ARG A 760 10.95 -24.78 6.38
C ARG A 760 11.76 -25.72 5.49
N GLY A 761 13.06 -25.55 5.39
CA GLY A 761 13.94 -26.46 4.69
C GLY A 761 13.90 -27.87 5.28
N GLU A 762 14.03 -28.00 6.61
CA GLU A 762 13.96 -29.27 7.34
C GLU A 762 12.59 -29.96 7.16
N MET A 763 11.49 -29.17 7.19
CA MET A 763 10.15 -29.69 6.92
C MET A 763 10.01 -30.21 5.48
N LEU A 764 10.50 -29.44 4.51
CA LEU A 764 10.46 -29.81 3.10
C LEU A 764 11.20 -31.13 2.82
N ASP A 765 12.37 -31.30 3.39
CA ASP A 765 13.18 -32.53 3.27
C ASP A 765 12.47 -33.74 3.88
N SER A 766 11.71 -33.53 4.94
CA SER A 766 10.96 -34.60 5.64
C SER A 766 9.67 -35.03 4.94
N LEU A 767 9.14 -34.25 3.99
CA LEU A 767 7.82 -34.53 3.36
C LEU A 767 7.75 -35.91 2.70
N GLY A 768 8.84 -36.37 2.09
CA GLY A 768 8.91 -37.66 1.39
C GLY A 768 8.77 -38.89 2.31
N GLN A 769 8.91 -38.71 3.64
CA GLN A 769 8.85 -39.77 4.64
C GLN A 769 7.42 -39.98 5.19
N ASN A 770 6.48 -39.11 4.90
CA ASN A 770 5.13 -39.11 5.45
C ASN A 770 4.09 -39.47 4.38
N SER A 771 3.15 -40.33 4.72
CA SER A 771 1.97 -40.56 3.88
C SER A 771 1.02 -39.32 3.93
N PRO A 772 0.19 -39.09 2.90
CA PRO A 772 -0.80 -38.03 2.93
C PRO A 772 -1.75 -38.08 4.11
N ASN A 773 -2.12 -39.28 4.57
CA ASN A 773 -2.98 -39.50 5.73
C ASN A 773 -2.29 -39.11 7.05
N GLU A 774 -1.00 -39.37 7.18
CA GLU A 774 -0.22 -38.93 8.36
C GLU A 774 -0.10 -37.43 8.41
N LEU A 775 0.14 -36.76 7.26
CA LEU A 775 0.18 -35.29 7.18
C LEU A 775 -1.19 -34.70 7.53
N LEU A 776 -2.28 -35.31 7.05
CA LEU A 776 -3.63 -34.90 7.40
C LEU A 776 -3.95 -35.11 8.87
N SER A 777 -3.46 -36.17 9.51
CA SER A 777 -3.65 -36.42 10.94
C SER A 777 -2.86 -35.43 11.84
N ASN A 778 -1.77 -34.86 11.31
CA ASN A 778 -0.86 -33.96 12.01
C ASN A 778 -0.94 -32.51 11.51
N TRP A 779 -2.13 -32.03 11.14
CA TRP A 779 -2.26 -30.69 10.54
C TRP A 779 -1.63 -29.55 11.33
N SER A 780 -1.51 -29.66 12.65
CA SER A 780 -1.05 -28.55 13.49
C SER A 780 0.32 -28.02 13.12
N ASP A 781 1.19 -28.84 12.52
CA ASP A 781 2.55 -28.46 12.11
C ASP A 781 2.64 -27.76 10.74
N GLY A 782 1.57 -27.77 9.94
CA GLY A 782 1.52 -27.12 8.63
C GLY A 782 2.17 -27.87 7.49
N ARG A 783 2.78 -29.04 7.70
CA ARG A 783 3.42 -29.83 6.64
C ARG A 783 2.45 -30.27 5.54
N ILE A 784 1.17 -30.45 5.86
CA ILE A 784 0.14 -30.76 4.86
C ILE A 784 0.00 -29.61 3.82
N LYS A 785 0.07 -28.35 4.26
CA LYS A 785 0.01 -27.18 3.35
C LYS A 785 1.25 -27.11 2.47
N MET A 786 2.43 -27.35 3.04
CA MET A 786 3.69 -27.40 2.31
C MET A 786 3.69 -28.55 1.28
N PHE A 787 3.17 -29.72 1.64
CA PHE A 787 3.04 -30.87 0.76
C PHE A 787 2.15 -30.56 -0.45
N VAL A 788 0.98 -29.99 -0.23
CA VAL A 788 0.07 -29.59 -1.29
C VAL A 788 0.72 -28.57 -2.22
N THR A 789 1.37 -27.57 -1.65
CA THR A 789 2.08 -26.50 -2.38
C THR A 789 3.21 -27.09 -3.25
N GLN A 790 4.07 -27.92 -2.66
CA GLN A 790 5.19 -28.58 -3.37
C GLN A 790 4.68 -29.42 -4.55
N ARG A 791 3.68 -30.28 -4.31
CA ARG A 791 3.15 -31.17 -5.36
C ARG A 791 2.56 -30.38 -6.53
N LEU A 792 1.80 -29.33 -6.25
CA LEU A 792 1.18 -28.51 -7.29
C LEU A 792 2.19 -27.65 -8.05
N LEU A 793 3.17 -27.06 -7.37
CA LEU A 793 4.22 -26.28 -8.03
C LEU A 793 5.07 -27.16 -8.94
N ASN A 794 5.45 -28.36 -8.51
CA ASN A 794 6.15 -29.31 -9.36
C ASN A 794 5.30 -29.74 -10.56
N PHE A 795 4.01 -30.01 -10.35
CA PHE A 795 3.09 -30.36 -11.43
C PHE A 795 2.91 -29.22 -12.45
N ARG A 796 2.83 -27.96 -12.01
CA ARG A 796 2.83 -26.79 -12.88
C ARG A 796 4.12 -26.69 -13.71
N ARG A 797 5.29 -26.93 -13.10
CA ARG A 797 6.58 -26.92 -13.78
C ARG A 797 6.70 -28.01 -14.83
N GLU A 798 6.20 -29.20 -14.54
CA GLU A 798 6.18 -30.34 -15.46
C GLU A 798 5.19 -30.14 -16.64
N ASN A 799 4.15 -29.32 -16.45
CA ASN A 799 3.08 -29.09 -17.42
C ASN A 799 2.82 -27.59 -17.68
N PRO A 800 3.83 -26.83 -18.09
CA PRO A 800 3.73 -25.36 -18.17
C PRO A 800 2.66 -24.87 -19.15
N LEU A 801 2.46 -25.56 -20.29
CA LEU A 801 1.47 -25.18 -21.30
C LEU A 801 0.03 -25.38 -20.80
N LEU A 802 -0.22 -26.45 -20.04
CA LEU A 802 -1.52 -26.71 -19.43
C LEU A 802 -1.99 -25.56 -18.53
N PHE A 803 -1.06 -24.95 -17.78
CA PHE A 803 -1.39 -23.86 -16.86
C PHE A 803 -1.31 -22.48 -17.50
N ARG A 804 -0.48 -22.27 -18.53
CA ARG A 804 -0.30 -20.98 -19.20
C ARG A 804 -1.28 -20.75 -20.35
N GLN A 805 -1.63 -21.80 -21.09
CA GLN A 805 -2.45 -21.74 -22.30
C GLN A 805 -3.72 -22.63 -22.24
N GLY A 806 -3.76 -23.56 -21.27
CA GLY A 806 -4.87 -24.51 -21.14
C GLY A 806 -6.20 -23.85 -20.81
N ASN A 807 -7.26 -24.41 -21.35
CA ASN A 807 -8.64 -23.99 -21.12
C ASN A 807 -9.07 -24.22 -19.68
N TYR A 808 -9.88 -23.32 -19.14
CA TYR A 808 -10.58 -23.48 -17.86
C TYR A 808 -12.00 -23.97 -18.11
N VAL A 809 -12.32 -25.17 -17.66
CA VAL A 809 -13.60 -25.84 -17.92
C VAL A 809 -14.32 -26.10 -16.60
N PRO A 810 -15.35 -25.31 -16.23
CA PRO A 810 -16.21 -25.64 -15.08
C PRO A 810 -16.86 -27.03 -15.27
N LEU A 811 -16.97 -27.77 -14.17
CA LEU A 811 -17.60 -29.10 -14.17
C LEU A 811 -18.95 -29.04 -13.44
N ALA A 812 -19.96 -29.71 -14.00
CA ALA A 812 -21.27 -29.76 -13.37
C ALA A 812 -21.23 -30.65 -12.13
N VAL A 813 -21.84 -30.16 -11.04
CA VAL A 813 -21.92 -30.85 -9.76
C VAL A 813 -23.38 -31.12 -9.42
N SER A 814 -23.69 -32.31 -8.93
CA SER A 814 -25.03 -32.73 -8.53
C SER A 814 -25.00 -33.38 -7.14
N GLY A 815 -26.16 -33.55 -6.51
CA GLY A 815 -26.30 -34.23 -5.20
C GLY A 815 -26.40 -33.30 -4.02
N THR A 816 -26.46 -33.89 -2.82
CA THR A 816 -26.81 -33.21 -1.54
C THR A 816 -25.86 -32.06 -1.20
N HIS A 817 -24.58 -32.22 -1.43
CA HIS A 817 -23.56 -31.25 -1.11
C HIS A 817 -22.98 -30.50 -2.33
N ALA A 818 -23.75 -30.34 -3.41
CA ALA A 818 -23.29 -29.69 -4.64
C ALA A 818 -22.75 -28.26 -4.42
N GLU A 819 -23.33 -27.50 -3.51
CA GLU A 819 -22.88 -26.15 -3.14
C GLU A 819 -21.61 -26.13 -2.25
N SER A 820 -21.18 -27.28 -1.76
CA SER A 820 -20.02 -27.39 -0.86
C SER A 820 -18.73 -27.82 -1.58
N ILE A 821 -18.71 -27.83 -2.90
CA ILE A 821 -17.56 -28.19 -3.74
C ILE A 821 -17.40 -27.21 -4.88
N VAL A 822 -16.16 -26.93 -5.26
CA VAL A 822 -15.78 -26.26 -6.50
C VAL A 822 -15.09 -27.29 -7.37
N ALA A 823 -15.62 -27.53 -8.57
CA ALA A 823 -15.10 -28.54 -9.51
C ALA A 823 -14.84 -27.90 -10.88
N PHE A 824 -13.63 -28.06 -11.39
CA PHE A 824 -13.26 -27.64 -12.73
C PHE A 824 -12.15 -28.50 -13.31
N ALA A 825 -11.91 -28.35 -14.60
CA ALA A 825 -10.77 -28.95 -15.26
C ALA A 825 -9.91 -27.90 -15.96
N ARG A 826 -8.63 -28.23 -16.15
CA ARG A 826 -7.74 -27.54 -17.09
C ARG A 826 -7.50 -28.50 -18.28
N GLU A 827 -7.49 -27.96 -19.48
CA GLU A 827 -7.34 -28.77 -20.71
C GLU A 827 -6.37 -28.06 -21.67
N HIS A 828 -5.43 -28.84 -22.22
CA HIS A 828 -4.53 -28.37 -23.27
C HIS A 828 -4.11 -29.58 -24.14
N GLU A 829 -4.41 -29.55 -25.44
CA GLU A 829 -4.01 -30.60 -26.39
C GLU A 829 -4.37 -32.01 -25.90
N ASN A 830 -5.62 -32.21 -25.45
CA ASN A 830 -6.14 -33.49 -24.89
C ASN A 830 -5.48 -33.92 -23.56
N LYS A 831 -4.64 -33.11 -22.93
CA LYS A 831 -4.22 -33.30 -21.54
C LYS A 831 -5.21 -32.61 -20.61
N TRP A 832 -5.71 -33.35 -19.66
CA TRP A 832 -6.71 -32.87 -18.71
C TRP A 832 -6.18 -32.94 -17.28
N THR A 833 -6.63 -32.03 -16.46
CA THR A 833 -6.45 -32.07 -15.02
C THR A 833 -7.77 -31.71 -14.37
N VAL A 834 -8.30 -32.59 -13.54
CA VAL A 834 -9.56 -32.38 -12.81
C VAL A 834 -9.23 -31.92 -11.39
N VAL A 835 -9.85 -30.82 -10.96
CA VAL A 835 -9.63 -30.18 -9.65
C VAL A 835 -10.94 -30.20 -8.86
N LEU A 836 -10.89 -30.74 -7.64
CA LEU A 836 -12.00 -30.84 -6.70
C LEU A 836 -11.59 -30.21 -5.38
N VAL A 837 -12.28 -29.13 -4.96
CA VAL A 837 -11.90 -28.32 -3.80
C VAL A 837 -13.14 -28.05 -2.93
N PRO A 838 -13.13 -28.41 -1.64
CA PRO A 838 -14.26 -28.17 -0.76
C PRO A 838 -14.41 -26.70 -0.39
N ARG A 839 -15.63 -26.32 -0.12
CA ARG A 839 -16.05 -25.10 0.55
C ARG A 839 -17.20 -25.40 1.51
N LEU A 840 -17.47 -24.53 2.47
CA LEU A 840 -18.55 -24.68 3.42
C LEU A 840 -18.55 -26.08 4.09
N SER A 841 -17.39 -26.46 4.60
CA SER A 841 -17.11 -27.80 5.11
C SER A 841 -17.94 -28.18 6.34
N ALA A 842 -18.43 -27.20 7.11
CA ALA A 842 -19.35 -27.47 8.24
C ALA A 842 -20.65 -28.16 7.79
N ARG A 843 -21.10 -27.95 6.54
CA ARG A 843 -22.31 -28.62 6.01
C ARG A 843 -22.08 -30.08 5.65
N VAL A 844 -20.86 -30.44 5.27
CA VAL A 844 -20.45 -31.81 4.92
C VAL A 844 -20.06 -32.61 6.18
N GLY A 845 -19.48 -31.91 7.15
CA GLY A 845 -18.87 -32.48 8.36
C GLY A 845 -17.36 -32.59 8.22
N PHE A 846 -16.67 -32.55 9.37
CA PHE A 846 -15.22 -32.50 9.45
C PHE A 846 -14.60 -33.88 9.74
N PRO A 847 -13.53 -34.30 9.05
CA PRO A 847 -13.06 -33.75 7.76
C PRO A 847 -14.04 -34.15 6.64
N PRO A 848 -14.19 -33.35 5.56
CA PRO A 848 -15.12 -33.65 4.45
C PRO A 848 -14.53 -34.70 3.50
N ILE A 849 -14.52 -35.96 3.96
CA ILE A 849 -13.96 -37.12 3.21
C ILE A 849 -14.94 -38.28 3.16
N GLY A 850 -14.81 -39.12 2.11
CA GLY A 850 -15.51 -40.38 1.97
C GLY A 850 -17.04 -40.24 1.95
N GLU A 851 -17.72 -41.11 2.69
CA GLU A 851 -19.19 -41.22 2.73
C GLU A 851 -19.91 -39.94 3.19
N ARG A 852 -19.20 -38.98 3.77
CA ARG A 852 -19.78 -37.69 4.15
C ARG A 852 -20.30 -36.88 2.95
N TRP A 853 -19.75 -37.12 1.77
CA TRP A 853 -20.22 -36.50 0.51
C TRP A 853 -21.54 -37.09 -0.01
N GLN A 854 -22.04 -38.16 0.58
CA GLN A 854 -23.32 -38.82 0.22
C GLN A 854 -23.40 -39.13 -1.29
N ASP A 855 -24.44 -38.64 -1.95
CA ASP A 855 -24.70 -38.82 -3.38
C ASP A 855 -24.05 -37.77 -4.27
N THR A 856 -23.21 -36.89 -3.69
CA THR A 856 -22.60 -35.79 -4.46
C THR A 856 -21.63 -36.31 -5.51
N ALA A 857 -21.80 -35.84 -6.73
CA ALA A 857 -21.03 -36.30 -7.88
C ALA A 857 -20.73 -35.16 -8.86
N VAL A 858 -19.66 -35.34 -9.63
CA VAL A 858 -19.19 -34.43 -10.67
C VAL A 858 -19.30 -35.13 -12.02
N GLU A 859 -19.83 -34.43 -13.01
CA GLU A 859 -19.90 -34.92 -14.39
C GLU A 859 -18.66 -34.46 -15.16
N LEU A 860 -17.92 -35.41 -15.73
CA LEU A 860 -16.76 -35.12 -16.56
C LEU A 860 -17.13 -35.04 -18.03
N PRO A 861 -16.52 -34.15 -18.83
CA PRO A 861 -16.66 -34.15 -20.28
C PRO A 861 -16.23 -35.51 -20.87
N PRO A 862 -16.88 -36.01 -21.94
CA PRO A 862 -16.54 -37.30 -22.55
C PRO A 862 -15.05 -37.44 -22.92
N ALA A 863 -14.42 -36.34 -23.34
CA ALA A 863 -13.00 -36.30 -23.67
C ALA A 863 -12.08 -36.52 -22.45
N ALA A 864 -12.55 -36.16 -21.25
CA ALA A 864 -11.82 -36.35 -20.00
C ALA A 864 -12.03 -37.75 -19.40
N GLY A 865 -13.02 -38.51 -19.85
CA GLY A 865 -13.37 -39.84 -19.31
C GLY A 865 -12.39 -40.98 -19.69
N ASN A 866 -11.52 -40.77 -20.66
CA ASN A 866 -10.50 -41.74 -21.07
C ASN A 866 -9.14 -41.57 -20.37
N LEU A 867 -9.08 -40.69 -19.37
CA LEU A 867 -7.89 -40.47 -18.60
C LEU A 867 -7.61 -41.67 -17.68
N GLY A 868 -6.53 -42.39 -17.89
CA GLY A 868 -5.92 -43.23 -16.87
C GLY A 868 -5.36 -42.36 -15.73
N ALA A 869 -6.18 -41.41 -15.27
CA ALA A 869 -5.72 -40.31 -14.40
C ALA A 869 -5.53 -40.79 -12.96
N LYS A 870 -4.45 -40.34 -12.35
CA LYS A 870 -4.12 -40.61 -10.93
C LYS A 870 -4.20 -39.35 -10.10
N ASN A 871 -4.68 -39.46 -8.90
CA ASN A 871 -4.65 -38.37 -7.92
C ASN A 871 -3.20 -37.96 -7.63
N LEU A 872 -2.90 -36.68 -7.81
CA LEU A 872 -1.56 -36.11 -7.65
C LEU A 872 -0.98 -36.32 -6.24
N PHE A 873 -1.83 -36.36 -5.24
CA PHE A 873 -1.44 -36.42 -3.83
C PHE A 873 -1.35 -37.85 -3.30
N THR A 874 -2.30 -38.72 -3.69
CA THR A 874 -2.43 -40.08 -3.15
C THR A 874 -1.94 -41.16 -4.12
N GLY A 875 -1.84 -40.86 -5.41
CA GLY A 875 -1.52 -41.82 -6.45
C GLY A 875 -2.66 -42.77 -6.84
N CYS A 876 -3.83 -42.65 -6.19
CA CYS A 876 -5.01 -43.47 -6.50
C CYS A 876 -5.55 -43.16 -7.90
N GLU A 877 -6.03 -44.19 -8.56
CA GLU A 877 -6.68 -44.04 -9.87
C GLU A 877 -8.03 -43.33 -9.77
N LEU A 878 -8.43 -42.62 -10.83
CA LEU A 878 -9.70 -41.91 -10.92
C LEU A 878 -10.89 -42.91 -10.90
N PRO A 879 -11.74 -42.87 -9.87
CA PRO A 879 -12.84 -43.85 -9.71
C PRO A 879 -14.09 -43.42 -10.51
N LEU A 880 -14.06 -43.63 -11.83
CA LEU A 880 -15.14 -43.23 -12.74
C LEU A 880 -16.22 -44.32 -12.88
N GLU A 881 -17.49 -43.94 -12.83
CA GLU A 881 -18.64 -44.72 -13.25
C GLU A 881 -19.26 -44.09 -14.53
N GLY A 882 -18.79 -44.50 -15.69
CA GLY A 882 -19.12 -43.81 -16.94
C GLY A 882 -18.45 -42.43 -17.03
N SER A 883 -19.22 -41.34 -17.14
CA SER A 883 -18.76 -39.96 -17.07
C SER A 883 -18.87 -39.32 -15.65
N VAL A 884 -19.35 -40.10 -14.67
CA VAL A 884 -19.67 -39.57 -13.33
C VAL A 884 -18.59 -39.95 -12.32
N LEU A 885 -18.13 -38.96 -11.60
CA LEU A 885 -17.15 -39.08 -10.52
C LEU A 885 -17.82 -38.82 -9.17
N LYS A 886 -18.06 -39.89 -8.39
CA LYS A 886 -18.62 -39.77 -7.04
C LYS A 886 -17.57 -39.16 -6.08
N LEU A 887 -17.94 -38.12 -5.36
CA LEU A 887 -17.02 -37.46 -4.42
C LEU A 887 -16.64 -38.34 -3.21
N SER A 888 -17.56 -39.26 -2.81
CA SER A 888 -17.25 -40.22 -1.73
C SER A 888 -16.05 -41.11 -2.08
N ALA A 889 -15.87 -41.46 -3.35
CA ALA A 889 -14.74 -42.26 -3.82
C ALA A 889 -13.53 -41.36 -4.20
N ALA A 890 -13.76 -40.24 -4.88
CA ALA A 890 -12.70 -39.36 -5.33
C ALA A 890 -11.94 -38.66 -4.15
N MET A 891 -12.64 -38.38 -3.07
CA MET A 891 -12.12 -37.71 -1.86
C MET A 891 -12.17 -38.66 -0.64
N ALA A 892 -11.87 -39.95 -0.86
CA ALA A 892 -11.90 -40.93 0.23
C ALA A 892 -10.79 -40.76 1.27
N GLN A 893 -9.62 -40.27 0.88
CA GLN A 893 -8.44 -40.14 1.74
C GLN A 893 -8.11 -38.69 2.14
N LEU A 894 -8.31 -37.74 1.24
CA LEU A 894 -8.04 -36.32 1.46
C LEU A 894 -9.29 -35.50 1.16
N PRO A 895 -9.47 -34.35 1.85
CA PRO A 895 -10.62 -33.49 1.65
C PRO A 895 -10.60 -32.70 0.31
N PHE A 896 -9.69 -32.98 -0.57
CA PHE A 896 -9.52 -32.39 -1.89
C PHE A 896 -8.90 -33.41 -2.84
N ALA A 897 -9.02 -33.16 -4.15
CA ALA A 897 -8.35 -33.99 -5.16
C ALA A 897 -7.93 -33.21 -6.39
N VAL A 898 -6.78 -33.55 -6.94
CA VAL A 898 -6.32 -33.13 -8.28
C VAL A 898 -5.91 -34.37 -9.05
N TYR A 899 -6.58 -34.64 -10.13
CA TYR A 899 -6.32 -35.80 -11.01
C TYR A 899 -5.56 -35.37 -12.26
N ARG A 900 -4.51 -36.12 -12.62
CA ARG A 900 -3.64 -35.87 -13.77
C ARG A 900 -3.45 -37.10 -14.64
#